data_10b2f1abaf6101bb56b8ac4840e66a02
#
_entry.id   10b2f1abaf6101bb56b8ac4840e66a02
#
_cell.length_a   1.000
_cell.length_b   1.000
_cell.length_c   1.000
_cell.angle_alpha   90.00
_cell.angle_beta   90.00
_cell.angle_gamma   90.00
#
_symmetry.space_group_name_H-M   'P 1'
#
loop_
_entity.id
_entity.type
_entity.pdbx_description
1 polymer ?
#
loop_
_entity_poly.entity_id
_entity_poly.type
_entity_poly.pdbx_seq_one_letter_code
_entity_poly.pdbx_strand_id
1 'polypeptide(L)'
;MRKSKLHLLPLSSKRVLVSTSLIMLLSGSAWAVSSQETVENGDAITAVPQQRRTVKGIVKDANGEPIIGANVIVKGNKTIGVITNLNGEFSLEVPSNATLQISYIGYLNKEVKVSGNQVSFNIQLEEDSKTLDEVVVVGYGTQKKANLTGAVSSVDFEEQTKSRPITTVSSALAGLSPGLQASSGSAMPGEDNTTLRVRGNGTMNNASPLIIIDGMEGSLNAINPQDIENISILKDAASCAIYGARAANGVILVTTKSGDRDKIQVNYSGRISFNSPTRMIETMSNYADYMELMNESCENVGSGTLFDQKYIDLWREKSKDPNGVNENGVPNYIAYPNTNWLKELYSGGMIHEHNLSVSGGSNKIRFLLSARYQDNEGIVANTDNKPYFVRANIEANPTQWLTLGTRTYASQMDREVGDFSNANTFLRQSTAGTYPEWNGSFGYPECPDERATANNPLYKLARNDGFKRYNRFNTTLFSKVKFFKDLSWDFNFNYNRYIYETRQWGVPAYQTRFSDGVIVDGITPPSQLSTSFGYESNYSYTLENLLNYHHTFAQKHDVSALLGYQEFYKNYYTVDAAKKGLIDESLNQFDEATEMTSTKGATQDYATRSVFGRVNYAYNSRYLFEANFRYDGSSRFHKDHRWGFFPSLSGAWRISEESFMENTRTWLDNLKVRASWGKLGNSEIGNYEYMSVYSTTNAVFGNALNSALYMGAIANSLLKWESTTSVNFGIDVNLLKNRLSISADLYQKKTDGILYRPTIPYVFGTMTAPRQNLAKVSNKGVELSLGWRDNIGGVNYSINGNFSYNKSNIDAYNGTYERTWVEDPNNKLTGGKWEDNIGKVSSGGTTPIVEGRMMNEYY
;
A
#
# COMPACT_ATOMS: atom_id res chain seq x y z
N MET A 1 -35.16 -21.59 -2.39
CA MET A 1 -34.35 -22.70 -2.98
C MET A 1 -33.78 -22.23 -4.30
N ARG A 2 -32.57 -21.71 -4.30
CA ARG A 2 -31.89 -21.25 -5.50
C ARG A 2 -31.27 -22.45 -6.23
N LYS A 3 -31.79 -22.78 -7.40
CA LYS A 3 -31.09 -23.66 -8.36
C LYS A 3 -30.17 -22.76 -9.18
N SER A 4 -28.87 -22.90 -8.94
CA SER A 4 -27.84 -22.33 -9.80
C SER A 4 -27.92 -22.96 -11.19
N LYS A 5 -28.27 -22.18 -12.21
CA LYS A 5 -28.04 -22.56 -13.59
C LYS A 5 -26.58 -22.25 -13.93
N LEU A 6 -25.75 -23.28 -13.94
CA LEU A 6 -24.44 -23.24 -14.56
C LEU A 6 -24.66 -22.99 -16.06
N HIS A 7 -24.41 -21.79 -16.56
CA HIS A 7 -24.20 -21.60 -17.98
C HIS A 7 -22.77 -22.01 -18.33
N LEU A 8 -22.64 -23.23 -18.83
CA LEU A 8 -21.44 -23.69 -19.54
C LEU A 8 -21.31 -22.89 -20.84
N LEU A 9 -20.50 -21.87 -20.85
CA LEU A 9 -20.03 -21.23 -22.08
C LEU A 9 -18.97 -22.12 -22.72
N PRO A 10 -18.98 -22.29 -24.05
CA PRO A 10 -17.98 -23.11 -24.72
C PRO A 10 -16.61 -22.41 -24.68
N LEU A 11 -15.66 -23.09 -24.07
CA LEU A 11 -14.23 -22.70 -24.08
C LEU A 11 -13.76 -22.61 -25.54
N SER A 12 -13.63 -21.41 -26.08
CA SER A 12 -12.99 -21.19 -27.35
C SER A 12 -11.50 -21.50 -27.22
N SER A 13 -11.04 -22.47 -27.98
CA SER A 13 -9.70 -23.08 -28.03
C SER A 13 -8.55 -22.11 -28.35
N LYS A 14 -8.81 -20.82 -28.52
CA LYS A 14 -7.81 -19.78 -28.81
C LYS A 14 -7.15 -19.11 -27.58
N ARG A 15 -7.72 -19.27 -26.39
CA ARG A 15 -7.14 -18.65 -25.15
C ARG A 15 -6.11 -19.53 -24.45
N VAL A 16 -6.04 -20.82 -24.77
CA VAL A 16 -5.06 -21.75 -24.20
C VAL A 16 -3.67 -21.62 -24.81
N LEU A 17 -3.54 -21.07 -26.04
CA LEU A 17 -2.26 -21.00 -26.75
C LEU A 17 -1.34 -19.85 -26.31
N VAL A 18 -1.84 -18.81 -25.64
CA VAL A 18 -1.01 -17.68 -25.18
C VAL A 18 -0.44 -17.94 -23.77
N SER A 19 -1.14 -18.73 -22.96
CA SER A 19 -0.67 -19.10 -21.60
C SER A 19 0.41 -20.17 -21.61
N THR A 20 0.46 -21.03 -22.63
CA THR A 20 1.46 -22.08 -22.77
C THR A 20 2.77 -21.61 -23.39
N SER A 21 2.77 -20.49 -24.13
CA SER A 21 3.98 -19.94 -24.73
C SER A 21 4.95 -19.31 -23.72
N LEU A 22 4.48 -18.88 -22.56
CA LEU A 22 5.34 -18.31 -21.52
C LEU A 22 5.99 -19.38 -20.64
N ILE A 23 5.42 -20.59 -20.59
CA ILE A 23 5.97 -21.72 -19.84
C ILE A 23 7.03 -22.48 -20.68
N MET A 24 6.96 -22.45 -21.99
CA MET A 24 7.93 -23.12 -22.88
C MET A 24 9.24 -22.35 -23.10
N LEU A 25 9.30 -21.06 -22.75
CA LEU A 25 10.56 -20.30 -22.85
C LEU A 25 11.50 -20.51 -21.65
N LEU A 26 11.08 -21.25 -20.63
CA LEU A 26 11.91 -21.61 -19.46
C LEU A 26 12.40 -23.07 -19.46
N SER A 27 12.05 -23.88 -20.45
CA SER A 27 12.40 -25.31 -20.51
C SER A 27 13.49 -25.67 -21.54
N GLY A 28 14.20 -24.70 -22.06
CA GLY A 28 15.29 -24.92 -23.02
C GLY A 28 16.68 -24.90 -22.36
N SER A 29 17.15 -26.04 -21.99
CA SER A 29 18.56 -26.42 -21.72
C SER A 29 18.83 -27.02 -20.34
N ALA A 30 18.38 -28.25 -20.14
CA ALA A 30 19.02 -29.16 -19.22
C ALA A 30 19.38 -30.42 -20.02
N TRP A 31 20.54 -30.43 -20.63
CA TRP A 31 21.13 -31.67 -21.13
C TRP A 31 21.72 -32.39 -19.91
N ALA A 32 21.04 -33.42 -19.46
CA ALA A 32 21.57 -34.37 -18.50
C ALA A 32 22.57 -35.27 -19.22
N VAL A 33 23.81 -35.19 -18.80
CA VAL A 33 24.81 -36.23 -19.09
C VAL A 33 24.46 -37.44 -18.22
N SER A 34 23.93 -38.47 -18.84
CA SER A 34 23.76 -39.78 -18.23
C SER A 34 25.13 -40.49 -18.24
N SER A 35 25.75 -40.59 -17.04
CA SER A 35 26.79 -41.59 -16.83
C SER A 35 26.13 -42.85 -16.27
N GLN A 36 26.13 -43.90 -17.09
CA GLN A 36 25.86 -45.27 -16.65
C GLN A 36 27.00 -45.73 -15.75
N GLU A 37 26.73 -45.87 -14.47
CA GLU A 37 27.55 -46.74 -13.63
C GLU A 37 26.92 -48.11 -13.51
N THR A 38 27.71 -49.08 -13.88
CA THR A 38 27.44 -50.53 -13.78
C THR A 38 27.26 -50.91 -12.31
N VAL A 39 26.18 -51.60 -12.01
CA VAL A 39 25.95 -52.22 -10.71
C VAL A 39 26.88 -53.48 -10.62
N GLU A 40 27.92 -53.38 -9.85
CA GLU A 40 28.63 -54.60 -9.32
C GLU A 40 28.00 -54.96 -7.96
N ASN A 41 27.58 -56.20 -7.86
CA ASN A 41 27.17 -56.86 -6.64
C ASN A 41 28.37 -56.98 -5.70
N GLY A 42 28.27 -56.40 -4.50
CA GLY A 42 29.33 -56.60 -3.51
C GLY A 42 28.86 -56.16 -2.12
N ASP A 43 28.63 -57.13 -1.30
CA ASP A 43 28.73 -57.16 0.18
C ASP A 43 27.81 -56.27 1.03
N ALA A 44 27.01 -57.00 1.78
CA ALA A 44 26.28 -56.51 2.95
C ALA A 44 27.27 -55.82 3.92
N ILE A 45 27.21 -54.46 4.00
CA ILE A 45 27.87 -53.71 5.04
C ILE A 45 27.14 -53.99 6.34
N THR A 46 27.71 -54.90 7.14
CA THR A 46 27.41 -55.06 8.55
C THR A 46 27.56 -53.71 9.22
N ALA A 47 26.48 -53.12 9.68
CA ALA A 47 26.49 -51.88 10.50
C ALA A 47 27.32 -52.18 11.76
N VAL A 48 28.52 -51.62 11.83
CA VAL A 48 29.29 -51.62 13.06
C VAL A 48 28.45 -50.87 14.11
N PRO A 49 28.13 -51.45 15.26
CA PRO A 49 27.39 -50.73 16.28
C PRO A 49 28.22 -49.54 16.72
N GLN A 50 27.76 -48.31 16.36
CA GLN A 50 28.36 -47.09 16.88
C GLN A 50 28.30 -47.15 18.40
N GLN A 51 29.45 -47.17 19.05
CA GLN A 51 29.55 -47.13 20.51
C GLN A 51 28.88 -45.87 21.01
N ARG A 52 27.68 -45.99 21.59
CA ARG A 52 27.01 -44.90 22.28
C ARG A 52 27.64 -44.74 23.65
N ARG A 53 27.73 -43.50 24.08
CA ARG A 53 28.24 -43.15 25.40
C ARG A 53 27.34 -42.11 26.06
N THR A 54 27.20 -42.19 27.35
CA THR A 54 26.46 -41.23 28.15
C THR A 54 27.36 -40.03 28.43
N VAL A 55 26.92 -38.84 28.00
CA VAL A 55 27.52 -37.56 28.35
C VAL A 55 26.64 -36.85 29.35
N LYS A 56 27.23 -36.19 30.32
CA LYS A 56 26.57 -35.39 31.33
C LYS A 56 27.08 -33.95 31.27
N GLY A 57 26.28 -32.99 31.68
CA GLY A 57 26.75 -31.61 31.75
C GLY A 57 25.78 -30.73 32.49
N ILE A 58 26.20 -29.48 32.71
CA ILE A 58 25.38 -28.42 33.28
C ILE A 58 25.39 -27.25 32.33
N VAL A 59 24.23 -26.67 32.08
CA VAL A 59 24.05 -25.48 31.26
C VAL A 59 23.78 -24.29 32.20
N LYS A 60 24.60 -23.25 32.05
CA LYS A 60 24.54 -22.03 32.85
C LYS A 60 24.47 -20.79 31.98
N ASP A 61 23.98 -19.69 32.55
CA ASP A 61 24.06 -18.36 31.92
C ASP A 61 25.44 -17.67 32.12
N ALA A 62 25.59 -16.44 31.63
CA ALA A 62 26.80 -15.67 31.79
C ALA A 62 27.13 -15.31 33.25
N ASN A 63 26.16 -15.32 34.15
CA ASN A 63 26.32 -15.04 35.59
C ASN A 63 26.60 -16.31 36.40
N GLY A 64 26.56 -17.51 35.74
CA GLY A 64 26.77 -18.80 36.38
C GLY A 64 25.51 -19.43 36.98
N GLU A 65 24.33 -18.84 36.74
CA GLU A 65 23.04 -19.40 37.15
C GLU A 65 22.61 -20.57 36.24
N PRO A 66 22.06 -21.67 36.80
CA PRO A 66 21.67 -22.84 36.01
C PRO A 66 20.45 -22.51 35.10
N ILE A 67 20.53 -22.88 33.82
CA ILE A 67 19.45 -22.70 32.86
C ILE A 67 18.57 -23.97 32.87
N ILE A 68 17.36 -23.82 33.38
CA ILE A 68 16.33 -24.88 33.47
C ILE A 68 15.58 -25.00 32.14
N GLY A 69 15.41 -26.21 31.61
CA GLY A 69 14.65 -26.43 30.38
C GLY A 69 15.42 -26.13 29.09
N ALA A 70 16.73 -25.94 29.13
CA ALA A 70 17.54 -25.82 27.93
C ALA A 70 17.50 -27.12 27.12
N ASN A 71 17.29 -27.01 25.82
CA ASN A 71 17.22 -28.15 24.91
C ASN A 71 18.63 -28.54 24.45
N VAL A 72 19.03 -29.79 24.70
CA VAL A 72 20.32 -30.36 24.32
C VAL A 72 20.07 -31.48 23.34
N ILE A 73 20.42 -31.31 22.06
CA ILE A 73 20.19 -32.28 20.99
C ILE A 73 21.52 -32.63 20.28
N VAL A 74 21.50 -33.75 19.61
CA VAL A 74 22.62 -34.11 18.70
C VAL A 74 22.40 -33.40 17.37
N LYS A 75 23.35 -32.59 16.95
CA LYS A 75 23.31 -31.86 15.65
C LYS A 75 23.11 -32.86 14.49
N GLY A 76 22.07 -32.64 13.69
CA GLY A 76 21.71 -33.51 12.57
C GLY A 76 20.80 -34.68 12.94
N ASN A 77 20.53 -34.91 14.22
CA ASN A 77 19.60 -35.95 14.67
C ASN A 77 18.71 -35.44 15.83
N LYS A 78 17.56 -34.90 15.49
CA LYS A 78 16.62 -34.32 16.46
C LYS A 78 15.91 -35.34 17.35
N THR A 79 16.04 -36.64 17.08
CA THR A 79 15.42 -37.69 17.92
C THR A 79 16.29 -38.04 19.14
N ILE A 80 17.56 -37.63 19.17
CA ILE A 80 18.47 -37.80 20.30
C ILE A 80 18.62 -36.44 21.00
N GLY A 81 17.90 -36.25 22.10
CA GLY A 81 17.93 -34.99 22.85
C GLY A 81 17.27 -35.11 24.22
N VAL A 82 17.60 -34.16 25.09
CA VAL A 82 17.09 -34.07 26.46
C VAL A 82 16.98 -32.58 26.83
N ILE A 83 16.13 -32.27 27.80
CA ILE A 83 16.03 -30.92 28.40
C ILE A 83 16.75 -30.92 29.77
N THR A 84 17.34 -29.77 30.14
CA THR A 84 18.02 -29.62 31.44
C THR A 84 17.00 -29.60 32.60
N ASN A 85 17.39 -30.18 33.74
CA ASN A 85 16.61 -30.22 34.97
C ASN A 85 16.67 -28.91 35.76
N LEU A 86 16.08 -28.87 36.96
CA LEU A 86 16.04 -27.68 37.86
C LEU A 86 17.44 -27.15 38.25
N ASN A 87 18.48 -27.97 38.15
CA ASN A 87 19.85 -27.58 38.43
C ASN A 87 20.64 -27.23 37.14
N GLY A 88 19.97 -27.16 35.99
CA GLY A 88 20.59 -26.94 34.69
C GLY A 88 21.35 -28.17 34.16
N GLU A 89 21.21 -29.35 34.78
CA GLU A 89 21.93 -30.55 34.43
C GLU A 89 21.21 -31.35 33.33
N PHE A 90 22.03 -32.01 32.48
CA PHE A 90 21.54 -32.98 31.49
C PHE A 90 22.36 -34.27 31.49
N SER A 91 21.73 -35.32 31.02
CA SER A 91 22.40 -36.61 30.76
C SER A 91 21.81 -37.18 29.47
N LEU A 92 22.66 -37.44 28.47
CA LEU A 92 22.25 -37.82 27.11
C LEU A 92 23.19 -38.89 26.56
N GLU A 93 22.63 -39.98 25.99
CA GLU A 93 23.38 -40.99 25.25
C GLU A 93 23.62 -40.50 23.79
N VAL A 94 24.88 -40.36 23.41
CA VAL A 94 25.26 -39.85 22.11
C VAL A 94 26.26 -40.75 21.39
N PRO A 95 26.31 -40.74 20.06
CA PRO A 95 27.36 -41.39 19.28
C PRO A 95 28.75 -40.81 19.60
N SER A 96 29.78 -41.62 19.47
CA SER A 96 31.17 -41.15 19.57
C SER A 96 31.41 -40.06 18.52
N ASN A 97 32.02 -38.93 18.90
CA ASN A 97 32.23 -37.72 18.06
C ASN A 97 30.94 -36.93 17.66
N ALA A 98 29.84 -37.05 18.39
CA ALA A 98 28.68 -36.23 18.19
C ALA A 98 28.97 -34.75 18.47
N THR A 99 28.23 -33.83 17.81
CA THR A 99 28.20 -32.43 18.19
C THR A 99 26.85 -32.19 18.89
N LEU A 100 26.89 -31.71 20.14
CA LEU A 100 25.72 -31.26 20.86
C LEU A 100 25.38 -29.88 20.40
N GLN A 101 24.11 -29.62 20.14
CA GLN A 101 23.53 -28.30 19.93
C GLN A 101 22.65 -27.99 21.12
N ILE A 102 23.01 -26.93 21.84
CA ILE A 102 22.33 -26.47 23.03
C ILE A 102 21.58 -25.19 22.66
N SER A 103 20.29 -25.16 22.95
CA SER A 103 19.43 -24.01 22.66
C SER A 103 18.50 -23.75 23.84
N TYR A 104 18.31 -22.46 24.14
CA TYR A 104 17.37 -21.99 25.12
C TYR A 104 16.82 -20.64 24.66
N ILE A 105 15.56 -20.36 25.01
CA ILE A 105 14.90 -19.10 24.61
C ILE A 105 15.58 -17.92 25.28
N GLY A 106 15.98 -16.92 24.50
CA GLY A 106 16.71 -15.76 24.98
C GLY A 106 18.24 -15.95 25.02
N TYR A 107 18.76 -17.07 24.52
CA TYR A 107 20.20 -17.37 24.47
C TYR A 107 20.65 -17.78 23.08
N LEU A 108 21.88 -17.46 22.72
CA LEU A 108 22.51 -17.90 21.47
C LEU A 108 22.70 -19.42 21.48
N ASN A 109 22.38 -20.07 20.36
CA ASN A 109 22.62 -21.50 20.20
C ASN A 109 24.12 -21.80 20.28
N LYS A 110 24.51 -22.75 21.15
CA LYS A 110 25.91 -23.15 21.32
C LYS A 110 26.14 -24.60 20.83
N GLU A 111 27.20 -24.79 20.08
CA GLU A 111 27.57 -26.09 19.60
C GLU A 111 28.83 -26.58 20.38
N VAL A 112 28.78 -27.81 20.89
CA VAL A 112 29.86 -28.43 21.65
C VAL A 112 30.18 -29.79 21.05
N LYS A 113 31.40 -29.97 20.58
CA LYS A 113 31.89 -31.26 20.05
C LYS A 113 32.22 -32.21 21.19
N VAL A 114 31.68 -33.42 21.14
CA VAL A 114 31.98 -34.49 22.05
C VAL A 114 33.18 -35.24 21.51
N SER A 115 34.44 -34.91 21.95
CA SER A 115 35.66 -35.50 21.47
C SER A 115 36.42 -36.22 22.57
N GLY A 116 37.18 -37.27 22.20
CA GLY A 116 38.00 -38.02 23.14
C GLY A 116 37.21 -38.72 24.24
N ASN A 117 37.74 -38.81 25.46
CA ASN A 117 37.11 -39.41 26.63
C ASN A 117 36.33 -38.45 27.51
N GLN A 118 36.01 -37.26 27.01
CA GLN A 118 35.26 -36.25 27.79
C GLN A 118 33.82 -36.69 27.91
N VAL A 119 33.33 -36.87 29.14
CA VAL A 119 31.95 -37.28 29.48
C VAL A 119 31.21 -36.24 30.31
N SER A 120 31.90 -35.18 30.76
CA SER A 120 31.30 -34.10 31.53
C SER A 120 31.52 -32.74 30.85
N PHE A 121 30.50 -31.93 30.76
CA PHE A 121 30.49 -30.61 30.08
C PHE A 121 29.94 -29.53 31.00
N ASN A 122 30.68 -28.40 31.10
CA ASN A 122 30.13 -27.16 31.67
C ASN A 122 29.91 -26.19 30.53
N ILE A 123 28.64 -25.93 30.23
CA ILE A 123 28.22 -25.17 29.05
C ILE A 123 27.62 -23.83 29.50
N GLN A 124 28.28 -22.77 29.14
CA GLN A 124 27.75 -21.42 29.37
C GLN A 124 27.11 -20.91 28.12
N LEU A 125 25.84 -20.52 28.16
CA LEU A 125 25.11 -19.85 27.08
C LEU A 125 25.26 -18.33 27.23
N GLU A 126 25.39 -17.67 26.08
CA GLU A 126 25.38 -16.20 26.00
C GLU A 126 23.97 -15.73 25.70
N GLU A 127 23.51 -14.70 26.38
CA GLU A 127 22.17 -14.12 26.15
C GLU A 127 22.04 -13.64 24.69
N ASP A 128 20.94 -13.99 24.06
CA ASP A 128 20.62 -13.50 22.71
C ASP A 128 20.12 -12.07 22.77
N SER A 129 21.04 -11.12 22.65
CA SER A 129 20.74 -9.68 22.66
C SER A 129 20.12 -9.19 21.33
N LYS A 130 19.37 -10.02 20.63
CA LYS A 130 18.79 -9.71 19.29
C LYS A 130 18.17 -8.33 19.16
N THR A 131 17.69 -7.72 20.24
CA THR A 131 17.10 -6.38 20.19
C THR A 131 18.12 -5.27 19.96
N LEU A 132 19.37 -5.46 20.37
CA LEU A 132 20.47 -4.49 20.16
C LEU A 132 21.20 -4.74 18.83
N ASP A 133 21.17 -5.97 18.34
CA ASP A 133 21.75 -6.36 17.05
C ASP A 133 20.75 -6.36 15.89
N GLU A 134 19.48 -5.98 16.14
CA GLU A 134 18.50 -5.79 15.08
C GLU A 134 19.03 -4.80 14.03
N VAL A 135 19.14 -5.30 12.80
CA VAL A 135 19.61 -4.51 11.66
C VAL A 135 18.41 -3.94 10.91
N VAL A 136 18.40 -2.64 10.75
CA VAL A 136 17.34 -1.91 10.03
C VAL A 136 17.87 -1.43 8.69
N VAL A 137 17.11 -1.61 7.64
CA VAL A 137 17.42 -1.03 6.33
C VAL A 137 17.15 0.46 6.38
N VAL A 138 18.17 1.26 6.14
CA VAL A 138 18.11 2.73 6.11
C VAL A 138 18.93 3.22 4.92
N GLY A 139 18.28 3.83 3.97
CA GLY A 139 18.84 4.51 2.80
C GLY A 139 20.17 3.94 2.28
N TYR A 140 20.14 3.12 1.25
CA TYR A 140 21.32 2.52 0.60
C TYR A 140 22.26 1.71 1.50
N GLY A 141 21.71 1.14 2.59
CA GLY A 141 22.49 0.31 3.50
C GLY A 141 21.69 -0.19 4.70
N THR A 142 22.35 -0.95 5.51
CA THR A 142 21.81 -1.48 6.77
C THR A 142 22.58 -0.90 7.94
N GLN A 143 21.87 -0.55 9.01
CA GLN A 143 22.48 -0.09 10.26
C GLN A 143 21.92 -0.87 11.45
N LYS A 144 22.72 -1.08 12.48
CA LYS A 144 22.19 -1.59 13.75
C LYS A 144 21.18 -0.59 14.32
N LYS A 145 20.05 -1.05 14.79
CA LYS A 145 18.99 -0.22 15.40
C LYS A 145 19.54 0.66 16.54
N ALA A 146 20.49 0.12 17.31
CA ALA A 146 21.19 0.85 18.36
C ALA A 146 21.91 2.10 17.83
N ASN A 147 22.42 2.08 16.60
CA ASN A 147 23.22 3.16 16.00
C ASN A 147 22.39 4.16 15.19
N LEU A 148 21.07 3.97 15.08
CA LEU A 148 20.21 4.91 14.36
C LEU A 148 20.11 6.25 15.12
N THR A 149 20.29 7.35 14.38
CA THR A 149 20.17 8.72 14.88
C THR A 149 18.85 9.38 14.49
N GLY A 150 18.22 8.91 13.43
CA GLY A 150 16.92 9.40 12.93
C GLY A 150 15.71 8.64 13.49
N ALA A 151 14.51 9.19 13.24
CA ALA A 151 13.24 8.57 13.61
C ALA A 151 12.83 7.50 12.59
N VAL A 152 13.10 6.25 12.89
CA VAL A 152 12.80 5.10 12.03
C VAL A 152 11.98 4.06 12.81
N SER A 153 10.88 3.60 12.22
CA SER A 153 10.13 2.45 12.73
C SER A 153 10.34 1.26 11.79
N SER A 154 10.72 0.12 12.35
CA SER A 154 10.83 -1.16 11.63
C SER A 154 9.64 -2.04 12.01
N VAL A 155 9.02 -2.66 11.01
CA VAL A 155 7.92 -3.59 11.16
C VAL A 155 8.35 -4.93 10.54
N ASP A 156 8.47 -5.96 11.37
CA ASP A 156 8.55 -7.34 10.88
C ASP A 156 7.20 -7.69 10.24
N PHE A 157 7.14 -7.48 8.93
CA PHE A 157 5.89 -7.59 8.19
C PHE A 157 5.40 -9.03 8.13
N GLU A 158 6.31 -10.00 8.02
CA GLU A 158 5.96 -11.41 7.96
C GLU A 158 5.29 -11.87 9.25
N GLU A 159 5.89 -11.58 10.41
CA GLU A 159 5.35 -11.99 11.70
C GLU A 159 4.01 -11.31 11.99
N GLN A 160 3.90 -10.01 11.73
CA GLN A 160 2.69 -9.22 11.99
C GLN A 160 1.51 -9.60 11.09
N THR A 161 1.75 -10.28 9.99
CA THR A 161 0.73 -10.58 8.99
C THR A 161 0.35 -12.06 8.88
N LYS A 162 1.08 -12.95 9.57
CA LYS A 162 0.82 -14.41 9.55
C LYS A 162 -0.62 -14.80 9.90
N SER A 163 -1.23 -14.12 10.86
CA SER A 163 -2.58 -14.43 11.38
C SER A 163 -3.69 -13.58 10.75
N ARG A 164 -3.37 -12.65 9.84
CA ARG A 164 -4.36 -11.75 9.26
C ARG A 164 -4.57 -12.03 7.78
N PRO A 165 -5.82 -12.06 7.29
CA PRO A 165 -6.08 -12.04 5.85
C PRO A 165 -5.66 -10.69 5.28
N ILE A 166 -4.71 -10.68 4.34
CA ILE A 166 -4.20 -9.47 3.71
C ILE A 166 -4.58 -9.49 2.24
N THR A 167 -5.31 -8.49 1.79
CA THR A 167 -5.62 -8.26 0.39
C THR A 167 -4.55 -7.39 -0.27
N THR A 168 -4.15 -6.29 0.38
CA THR A 168 -3.14 -5.35 -0.11
C THR A 168 -2.10 -5.02 0.96
N VAL A 169 -0.87 -4.73 0.54
CA VAL A 169 0.22 -4.33 1.47
C VAL A 169 -0.11 -3.01 2.17
N SER A 170 -0.74 -2.06 1.46
CA SER A 170 -1.06 -0.76 2.05
C SER A 170 -2.07 -0.87 3.20
N SER A 171 -3.08 -1.74 3.08
CA SER A 171 -4.07 -1.97 4.13
C SER A 171 -3.48 -2.69 5.35
N ALA A 172 -2.52 -3.59 5.12
CA ALA A 172 -1.84 -4.33 6.17
C ALA A 172 -1.02 -3.44 7.11
N LEU A 173 -0.57 -2.26 6.67
CA LEU A 173 0.23 -1.32 7.46
C LEU A 173 -0.57 -0.55 8.51
N ALA A 174 -1.91 -0.60 8.47
CA ALA A 174 -2.76 0.08 9.42
C ALA A 174 -2.47 -0.37 10.87
N GLY A 175 -2.16 0.60 11.74
CA GLY A 175 -1.91 0.36 13.16
C GLY A 175 -0.54 -0.24 13.52
N LEU A 176 0.35 -0.53 12.54
CA LEU A 176 1.63 -1.18 12.82
C LEU A 176 2.75 -0.23 13.24
N SER A 177 2.61 1.07 13.03
CA SER A 177 3.64 2.05 13.36
C SER A 177 3.04 3.36 13.86
N PRO A 178 3.53 3.95 14.98
CA PRO A 178 3.09 5.27 15.38
C PRO A 178 3.45 6.32 14.33
N GLY A 179 2.60 7.33 14.17
CA GLY A 179 2.78 8.38 13.17
C GLY A 179 2.48 7.98 11.72
N LEU A 180 2.16 6.71 11.44
CA LEU A 180 1.62 6.25 10.15
C LEU A 180 0.10 6.21 10.23
N GLN A 181 -0.56 7.09 9.51
CA GLN A 181 -2.00 7.08 9.32
C GLN A 181 -2.34 6.29 8.06
N ALA A 182 -3.32 5.40 8.16
CA ALA A 182 -3.82 4.61 7.07
C ALA A 182 -5.33 4.82 6.98
N SER A 183 -5.82 5.32 5.86
CA SER A 183 -7.24 5.57 5.61
C SER A 183 -7.66 4.90 4.32
N SER A 184 -8.66 4.04 4.40
CA SER A 184 -9.25 3.41 3.23
C SER A 184 -10.59 4.08 2.90
N GLY A 185 -10.73 4.54 1.68
CA GLY A 185 -11.97 5.13 1.16
C GLY A 185 -12.91 4.09 0.54
N SER A 186 -12.39 2.90 0.24
CA SER A 186 -13.14 1.80 -0.37
C SER A 186 -12.56 0.46 0.10
N ALA A 187 -13.43 -0.54 0.26
CA ALA A 187 -13.05 -1.93 0.46
C ALA A 187 -13.33 -2.80 -0.79
N MET A 188 -13.68 -2.16 -1.90
CA MET A 188 -13.97 -2.85 -3.16
C MET A 188 -12.70 -3.53 -3.69
N PRO A 189 -12.74 -4.80 -4.09
CA PRO A 189 -11.60 -5.53 -4.61
C PRO A 189 -10.85 -4.76 -5.71
N GLY A 190 -9.53 -4.61 -5.53
CA GLY A 190 -8.67 -3.86 -6.45
C GLY A 190 -8.79 -2.32 -6.37
N GLU A 191 -9.71 -1.77 -5.57
CA GLU A 191 -9.78 -0.36 -5.18
C GLU A 191 -9.59 -0.15 -3.66
N ASP A 192 -9.26 -1.19 -2.94
CA ASP A 192 -8.97 -1.20 -1.51
C ASP A 192 -7.59 -0.58 -1.16
N ASN A 193 -7.12 0.32 -2.03
CA ASN A 193 -5.89 1.06 -1.81
C ASN A 193 -6.04 2.00 -0.61
N THR A 194 -5.23 1.75 0.39
CA THR A 194 -5.19 2.58 1.59
C THR A 194 -4.30 3.79 1.37
N THR A 195 -4.85 4.96 1.62
CA THR A 195 -4.08 6.21 1.64
C THR A 195 -3.21 6.25 2.88
N LEU A 196 -1.90 6.30 2.68
CA LEU A 196 -0.92 6.37 3.76
C LEU A 196 -0.42 7.81 3.95
N ARG A 197 -0.27 8.23 5.21
CA ARG A 197 0.30 9.54 5.59
C ARG A 197 1.28 9.34 6.74
N VAL A 198 2.46 9.94 6.62
CA VAL A 198 3.47 9.92 7.69
C VAL A 198 3.49 11.28 8.38
N ARG A 199 3.10 11.31 9.67
CA ARG A 199 3.05 12.53 10.49
C ARG A 199 2.12 13.62 9.91
N GLY A 200 0.96 13.18 9.37
CA GLY A 200 -0.08 14.06 8.83
C GLY A 200 0.21 14.60 7.43
N ASN A 201 -0.56 15.60 7.02
CA ASN A 201 -0.43 16.23 5.70
C ASN A 201 0.66 17.32 5.75
N GLY A 202 1.76 17.11 5.06
CA GLY A 202 2.87 18.05 4.99
C GLY A 202 2.73 19.12 3.90
N THR A 203 1.76 18.99 3.01
CA THR A 203 1.48 19.91 1.90
C THR A 203 -0.01 19.88 1.58
N MET A 204 -0.49 20.90 0.89
CA MET A 204 -1.86 20.96 0.33
C MET A 204 -1.98 20.18 -1.00
N ASN A 205 -0.88 19.69 -1.53
CA ASN A 205 -0.80 18.82 -2.70
C ASN A 205 -0.81 17.33 -2.29
N ASN A 206 -0.22 16.46 -3.12
CA ASN A 206 -0.06 15.04 -2.78
C ASN A 206 0.90 14.88 -1.59
N ALA A 207 0.38 14.48 -0.44
CA ALA A 207 1.13 14.23 0.80
C ALA A 207 1.45 12.73 1.03
N SER A 208 1.40 11.90 -0.01
CA SER A 208 1.73 10.47 0.09
C SER A 208 3.23 10.26 0.35
N PRO A 209 3.62 9.29 1.17
CA PRO A 209 5.02 8.94 1.37
C PRO A 209 5.61 8.33 0.09
N LEU A 210 6.91 8.47 -0.08
CA LEU A 210 7.67 7.80 -1.13
C LEU A 210 7.82 6.31 -0.81
N ILE A 211 7.47 5.45 -1.75
CA ILE A 211 7.60 3.99 -1.59
C ILE A 211 8.87 3.53 -2.30
N ILE A 212 9.74 2.86 -1.57
CA ILE A 212 10.98 2.29 -2.08
C ILE A 212 10.95 0.78 -1.84
N ILE A 213 11.10 0.00 -2.89
CA ILE A 213 11.13 -1.48 -2.86
C ILE A 213 12.53 -1.92 -3.29
N ASP A 214 13.24 -2.58 -2.40
CA ASP A 214 14.62 -3.06 -2.65
C ASP A 214 15.56 -1.97 -3.20
N GLY A 215 15.41 -0.73 -2.69
CA GLY A 215 16.21 0.44 -3.08
C GLY A 215 15.64 1.28 -4.21
N MET A 216 14.61 0.84 -4.93
CA MET A 216 14.03 1.53 -6.09
C MET A 216 12.59 1.95 -5.85
N GLU A 217 12.17 3.04 -6.48
CA GLU A 217 10.78 3.49 -6.40
C GLU A 217 9.81 2.46 -6.96
N GLY A 218 8.73 2.20 -6.22
CA GLY A 218 7.74 1.21 -6.58
C GLY A 218 6.34 1.52 -6.04
N SER A 219 5.46 0.52 -6.12
CA SER A 219 4.09 0.58 -5.60
C SER A 219 3.86 -0.58 -4.63
N LEU A 220 3.38 -0.29 -3.42
CA LEU A 220 3.11 -1.30 -2.39
C LEU A 220 2.17 -2.41 -2.88
N ASN A 221 1.13 -2.03 -3.62
CA ASN A 221 0.12 -2.98 -4.06
C ASN A 221 0.46 -3.69 -5.38
N ALA A 222 1.69 -3.48 -5.89
CA ALA A 222 2.21 -4.20 -7.06
C ALA A 222 3.08 -5.41 -6.69
N ILE A 223 3.29 -5.66 -5.41
CA ILE A 223 4.11 -6.77 -4.91
C ILE A 223 3.28 -7.73 -4.08
N ASN A 224 3.69 -9.00 -4.09
CA ASN A 224 3.09 -10.02 -3.26
C ASN A 224 3.43 -9.77 -1.78
N PRO A 225 2.44 -9.65 -0.88
CA PRO A 225 2.69 -9.47 0.55
C PRO A 225 3.59 -10.55 1.17
N GLN A 226 3.52 -11.78 0.69
CA GLN A 226 4.31 -12.90 1.21
C GLN A 226 5.80 -12.85 0.82
N ASP A 227 6.16 -12.02 -0.17
CA ASP A 227 7.55 -11.79 -0.55
C ASP A 227 8.24 -10.74 0.33
N ILE A 228 7.51 -10.05 1.19
CA ILE A 228 8.05 -9.00 2.05
C ILE A 228 8.68 -9.62 3.29
N GLU A 229 9.92 -9.22 3.58
CA GLU A 229 10.64 -9.56 4.80
C GLU A 229 10.40 -8.50 5.88
N ASN A 230 10.67 -7.22 5.55
CA ASN A 230 10.60 -6.12 6.48
C ASN A 230 10.10 -4.83 5.82
N ILE A 231 9.44 -3.99 6.60
CA ILE A 231 9.07 -2.63 6.19
C ILE A 231 9.63 -1.64 7.20
N SER A 232 10.45 -0.69 6.71
CA SER A 232 10.97 0.41 7.51
C SER A 232 10.29 1.73 7.12
N ILE A 233 9.84 2.50 8.10
CA ILE A 233 9.18 3.78 7.91
C ILE A 233 10.08 4.89 8.42
N LEU A 234 10.58 5.71 7.49
CA LEU A 234 11.41 6.87 7.78
C LEU A 234 10.52 8.09 7.95
N LYS A 235 10.62 8.78 9.09
CA LYS A 235 9.63 9.78 9.50
C LYS A 235 10.19 11.20 9.61
N ASP A 236 11.49 11.35 9.79
CA ASP A 236 12.14 12.64 9.92
C ASP A 236 13.02 13.01 8.72
N ALA A 237 13.43 14.28 8.63
CA ALA A 237 14.18 14.74 7.48
C ALA A 237 15.59 14.13 7.42
N ALA A 238 16.21 13.78 8.53
CA ALA A 238 17.55 13.20 8.52
C ALA A 238 17.53 11.80 7.88
N SER A 239 16.62 10.92 8.32
CA SER A 239 16.50 9.58 7.75
C SER A 239 16.00 9.59 6.29
N CYS A 240 15.17 10.59 5.91
CA CYS A 240 14.60 10.72 4.56
C CYS A 240 15.54 11.39 3.54
N ALA A 241 16.51 12.19 3.99
CA ALA A 241 17.29 13.11 3.14
C ALA A 241 17.97 12.42 1.94
N ILE A 242 18.45 11.22 2.12
CA ILE A 242 19.16 10.46 1.09
C ILE A 242 18.24 10.09 -0.11
N TYR A 243 16.92 10.01 0.11
CA TYR A 243 15.94 9.65 -0.93
C TYR A 243 15.41 10.85 -1.74
N GLY A 244 15.85 12.05 -1.39
CA GLY A 244 15.62 13.25 -2.17
C GLY A 244 14.34 14.01 -1.89
N ALA A 245 14.09 14.93 -2.78
CA ALA A 245 13.01 15.90 -2.66
C ALA A 245 11.61 15.31 -2.51
N ARG A 246 11.38 14.11 -3.04
CA ARG A 246 10.07 13.44 -2.93
C ARG A 246 9.83 12.76 -1.58
N ALA A 247 10.87 12.70 -0.74
CA ALA A 247 10.80 12.11 0.59
C ALA A 247 10.28 13.08 1.69
N ALA A 248 9.87 14.29 1.33
CA ALA A 248 9.38 15.29 2.27
C ALA A 248 8.15 14.83 3.07
N ASN A 249 7.37 13.90 2.54
CA ASN A 249 6.20 13.32 3.20
C ASN A 249 6.48 11.97 3.89
N GLY A 250 7.77 11.63 4.12
CA GLY A 250 8.20 10.35 4.67
C GLY A 250 8.52 9.33 3.59
N VAL A 251 9.19 8.25 4.00
CA VAL A 251 9.57 7.14 3.10
C VAL A 251 9.16 5.81 3.73
N ILE A 252 8.59 4.94 2.93
CA ILE A 252 8.31 3.55 3.30
C ILE A 252 9.27 2.67 2.49
N LEU A 253 10.20 2.04 3.18
CA LEU A 253 11.16 1.12 2.62
C LEU A 253 10.64 -0.30 2.76
N VAL A 254 10.55 -1.01 1.66
CA VAL A 254 10.17 -2.43 1.63
C VAL A 254 11.38 -3.25 1.24
N THR A 255 11.74 -4.19 2.08
CA THR A 255 12.77 -5.19 1.80
C THR A 255 12.09 -6.51 1.50
N THR A 256 12.41 -7.10 0.37
CA THR A 256 11.86 -8.40 0.00
C THR A 256 12.80 -9.53 0.39
N LYS A 257 12.22 -10.72 0.58
CA LYS A 257 12.94 -11.94 0.94
C LYS A 257 14.00 -12.27 -0.12
N SER A 258 15.07 -12.85 0.33
CA SER A 258 16.15 -13.40 -0.50
C SER A 258 16.33 -14.89 -0.21
N GLY A 259 17.03 -15.60 -1.08
CA GLY A 259 17.35 -17.02 -0.85
C GLY A 259 18.36 -17.20 0.28
N ASP A 260 18.12 -18.21 1.11
CA ASP A 260 19.10 -18.65 2.11
C ASP A 260 20.27 -19.36 1.44
N ARG A 261 21.45 -19.26 2.09
CA ARG A 261 22.63 -20.04 1.68
C ARG A 261 22.45 -21.49 2.14
N ASP A 262 22.90 -22.42 1.31
CA ASP A 262 23.04 -23.86 1.63
C ASP A 262 21.72 -24.64 1.87
N LYS A 263 20.55 -24.06 1.53
CA LYS A 263 19.25 -24.75 1.62
C LYS A 263 18.34 -24.34 0.47
N ILE A 264 17.75 -25.33 -0.18
CA ILE A 264 16.62 -25.11 -1.10
C ILE A 264 15.33 -25.32 -0.29
N GLN A 265 14.44 -24.34 -0.33
CA GLN A 265 13.15 -24.38 0.33
C GLN A 265 12.05 -24.17 -0.70
N VAL A 266 11.04 -24.99 -0.63
CA VAL A 266 9.80 -24.85 -1.42
C VAL A 266 8.68 -24.61 -0.42
N ASN A 267 8.03 -23.45 -0.54
CA ASN A 267 6.93 -23.08 0.33
C ASN A 267 5.67 -22.90 -0.52
N TYR A 268 4.61 -23.57 -0.14
CA TYR A 268 3.29 -23.36 -0.68
C TYR A 268 2.36 -22.93 0.45
N SER A 269 1.57 -21.90 0.19
CA SER A 269 0.47 -21.51 1.07
C SER A 269 -0.81 -21.32 0.28
N GLY A 270 -1.89 -21.91 0.75
CA GLY A 270 -3.24 -21.72 0.24
C GLY A 270 -4.13 -21.13 1.33
N ARG A 271 -5.02 -20.22 0.95
CA ARG A 271 -5.98 -19.60 1.86
C ARG A 271 -7.35 -19.47 1.20
N ILE A 272 -8.39 -19.74 1.97
CA ILE A 272 -9.78 -19.44 1.63
C ILE A 272 -10.32 -18.51 2.71
N SER A 273 -10.97 -17.44 2.30
CA SER A 273 -11.58 -16.46 3.19
C SER A 273 -12.99 -16.13 2.71
N PHE A 274 -13.90 -15.92 3.63
CA PHE A 274 -15.27 -15.49 3.35
C PHE A 274 -15.44 -14.08 3.88
N ASN A 275 -15.86 -13.18 3.00
CA ASN A 275 -16.10 -11.79 3.31
C ASN A 275 -17.60 -11.56 3.48
N SER A 276 -17.95 -10.75 4.45
CA SER A 276 -19.32 -10.29 4.66
C SER A 276 -19.32 -8.87 5.19
N PRO A 277 -20.39 -8.09 4.97
CA PRO A 277 -20.54 -6.79 5.58
C PRO A 277 -20.45 -6.89 7.11
N THR A 278 -19.57 -6.13 7.74
CA THR A 278 -19.37 -6.18 9.21
C THR A 278 -20.45 -5.41 9.95
N ARG A 279 -20.95 -4.34 9.35
CA ARG A 279 -22.01 -3.49 9.92
C ARG A 279 -22.80 -2.87 8.79
N MET A 280 -24.09 -3.10 8.81
CA MET A 280 -25.05 -2.41 7.95
C MET A 280 -25.97 -1.55 8.82
N ILE A 281 -26.37 -0.41 8.29
CA ILE A 281 -27.41 0.41 8.91
C ILE A 281 -28.75 -0.31 8.74
N GLU A 282 -29.64 -0.14 9.68
CA GLU A 282 -31.01 -0.60 9.50
C GLU A 282 -31.74 0.37 8.58
N THR A 283 -32.42 -0.16 7.58
CA THR A 283 -33.26 0.60 6.67
C THR A 283 -34.71 0.16 6.79
N MET A 284 -35.63 1.11 6.61
CA MET A 284 -37.05 0.79 6.58
C MET A 284 -37.36 0.00 5.31
N SER A 285 -37.71 -1.25 5.47
CA SER A 285 -38.13 -2.12 4.37
C SER A 285 -39.61 -2.33 4.29
N ASN A 286 -40.43 -1.92 5.30
CA ASN A 286 -41.89 -1.86 5.18
C ASN A 286 -42.30 -0.63 4.39
N TYR A 287 -42.74 -0.83 3.18
CA TYR A 287 -43.02 0.28 2.29
C TYR A 287 -44.29 1.07 2.69
N ALA A 288 -45.32 0.43 3.27
CA ALA A 288 -46.51 1.12 3.78
C ALA A 288 -46.13 2.09 4.91
N ASP A 289 -45.30 1.65 5.84
CA ASP A 289 -44.83 2.51 6.94
C ASP A 289 -43.93 3.64 6.43
N TYR A 290 -43.11 3.37 5.39
CA TYR A 290 -42.30 4.40 4.71
C TYR A 290 -43.21 5.48 4.08
N MET A 291 -44.29 5.10 3.36
CA MET A 291 -45.24 6.05 2.75
C MET A 291 -45.92 6.92 3.80
N GLU A 292 -46.34 6.35 4.95
CA GLU A 292 -46.93 7.13 6.06
C GLU A 292 -45.95 8.14 6.63
N LEU A 293 -44.69 7.70 6.95
CA LEU A 293 -43.68 8.64 7.48
C LEU A 293 -43.29 9.74 6.50
N MET A 294 -43.26 9.45 5.19
CA MET A 294 -43.08 10.47 4.17
C MET A 294 -44.24 11.46 4.11
N ASN A 295 -45.48 10.99 4.21
CA ASN A 295 -46.64 11.85 4.29
C ASN A 295 -46.59 12.76 5.53
N GLU A 296 -46.29 12.19 6.71
CA GLU A 296 -46.13 12.96 7.96
C GLU A 296 -45.02 14.02 7.82
N SER A 297 -43.91 13.66 7.21
CA SER A 297 -42.80 14.60 6.92
C SER A 297 -43.24 15.75 6.01
N CYS A 298 -44.00 15.46 4.98
CA CYS A 298 -44.53 16.46 4.05
C CYS A 298 -45.56 17.39 4.73
N GLU A 299 -46.43 16.84 5.57
CA GLU A 299 -47.40 17.61 6.36
C GLU A 299 -46.71 18.55 7.35
N ASN A 300 -45.68 18.09 8.03
CA ASN A 300 -44.88 18.88 8.98
C ASN A 300 -44.25 20.14 8.35
N VAL A 301 -43.96 20.11 7.05
CA VAL A 301 -43.43 21.26 6.30
C VAL A 301 -44.54 21.98 5.47
N GLY A 302 -45.79 21.58 5.62
CA GLY A 302 -46.93 22.23 4.95
C GLY A 302 -47.04 21.97 3.45
N SER A 303 -46.41 20.91 2.93
CA SER A 303 -46.41 20.59 1.50
C SER A 303 -47.51 19.62 1.05
N GLY A 304 -48.37 19.19 1.95
CA GLY A 304 -49.41 18.17 1.70
C GLY A 304 -48.82 16.76 1.58
N THR A 305 -49.70 15.76 1.47
CA THR A 305 -49.25 14.34 1.40
C THR A 305 -48.61 14.01 0.05
N LEU A 306 -47.62 13.17 0.08
CA LEU A 306 -46.90 12.66 -1.12
C LEU A 306 -47.63 11.43 -1.70
N PHE A 307 -48.09 10.51 -0.81
CA PHE A 307 -48.72 9.25 -1.20
C PHE A 307 -50.21 9.25 -0.89
N ASP A 308 -51.03 8.77 -1.84
CA ASP A 308 -52.44 8.55 -1.64
C ASP A 308 -52.68 7.39 -0.65
N GLN A 309 -53.61 7.56 0.28
CA GLN A 309 -53.95 6.55 1.31
C GLN A 309 -54.31 5.21 0.70
N LYS A 310 -54.93 5.18 -0.48
CA LYS A 310 -55.28 3.93 -1.17
C LYS A 310 -54.08 3.01 -1.45
N TYR A 311 -52.87 3.60 -1.71
CA TYR A 311 -51.67 2.81 -1.94
C TYR A 311 -51.09 2.25 -0.64
N ILE A 312 -51.15 3.02 0.44
CA ILE A 312 -50.73 2.59 1.77
C ILE A 312 -51.59 1.39 2.21
N ASP A 313 -52.91 1.51 2.05
CA ASP A 313 -53.87 0.46 2.39
C ASP A 313 -53.68 -0.81 1.52
N LEU A 314 -53.45 -0.61 0.22
CA LEU A 314 -53.17 -1.69 -0.73
C LEU A 314 -51.91 -2.48 -0.34
N TRP A 315 -50.81 -1.77 -0.05
CA TRP A 315 -49.58 -2.46 0.42
C TRP A 315 -49.79 -3.26 1.70
N ARG A 316 -50.46 -2.69 2.67
CA ARG A 316 -50.82 -3.38 3.92
C ARG A 316 -51.66 -4.62 3.69
N GLU A 317 -52.64 -4.54 2.78
CA GLU A 317 -53.49 -5.69 2.41
C GLU A 317 -52.64 -6.78 1.73
N LYS A 318 -51.89 -6.43 0.69
CA LYS A 318 -51.13 -7.37 -0.12
C LYS A 318 -49.95 -8.00 0.65
N SER A 319 -49.38 -7.26 1.57
CA SER A 319 -48.33 -7.78 2.45
C SER A 319 -48.79 -8.91 3.40
N LYS A 320 -50.11 -9.05 3.65
CA LYS A 320 -50.66 -10.13 4.45
C LYS A 320 -50.74 -11.46 3.70
N ASP A 321 -50.76 -11.40 2.37
CA ASP A 321 -50.78 -12.56 1.48
C ASP A 321 -49.66 -12.44 0.41
N PRO A 322 -48.40 -12.62 0.77
CA PRO A 322 -47.29 -12.40 -0.13
C PRO A 322 -47.26 -13.39 -1.30
N ASN A 323 -47.82 -14.60 -1.14
CA ASN A 323 -47.85 -15.64 -2.18
C ASN A 323 -49.16 -15.57 -3.04
N GLY A 324 -50.08 -14.74 -2.68
CA GLY A 324 -51.23 -14.43 -3.53
C GLY A 324 -50.75 -13.79 -4.82
N VAL A 325 -51.58 -13.79 -5.84
CA VAL A 325 -51.25 -13.16 -7.14
C VAL A 325 -52.18 -11.95 -7.36
N ASN A 326 -51.66 -10.95 -8.07
CA ASN A 326 -52.43 -9.81 -8.51
C ASN A 326 -53.27 -10.17 -9.76
N GLU A 327 -53.97 -9.23 -10.31
CA GLU A 327 -54.83 -9.38 -11.51
C GLU A 327 -54.03 -9.80 -12.76
N ASN A 328 -52.72 -9.49 -12.79
CA ASN A 328 -51.81 -9.85 -13.87
C ASN A 328 -51.08 -11.18 -13.64
N GLY A 329 -51.44 -11.93 -12.60
CA GLY A 329 -50.79 -13.21 -12.26
C GLY A 329 -49.41 -13.07 -11.62
N VAL A 330 -49.01 -11.87 -11.20
CA VAL A 330 -47.74 -11.59 -10.54
C VAL A 330 -47.88 -11.83 -9.04
N PRO A 331 -46.98 -12.57 -8.38
CA PRO A 331 -47.00 -12.73 -6.95
C PRO A 331 -46.94 -11.41 -6.18
N ASN A 332 -47.72 -11.29 -5.11
CA ASN A 332 -47.87 -10.02 -4.37
C ASN A 332 -46.52 -9.53 -3.81
N TYR A 333 -45.60 -10.43 -3.38
CA TYR A 333 -44.27 -10.04 -2.90
C TYR A 333 -43.37 -9.39 -3.96
N ILE A 334 -43.75 -9.55 -5.26
CA ILE A 334 -43.06 -8.93 -6.39
C ILE A 334 -43.79 -7.63 -6.80
N ALA A 335 -45.10 -7.70 -6.91
CA ALA A 335 -45.94 -6.56 -7.35
C ALA A 335 -46.09 -5.46 -6.28
N TYR A 336 -46.04 -5.86 -5.01
CA TYR A 336 -46.15 -4.96 -3.84
C TYR A 336 -45.00 -5.26 -2.87
N PRO A 337 -43.73 -5.02 -3.26
CA PRO A 337 -42.58 -5.43 -2.52
C PRO A 337 -42.32 -4.65 -1.23
N ASN A 338 -41.60 -5.28 -0.33
CA ASN A 338 -41.02 -4.68 0.86
C ASN A 338 -39.49 -4.98 0.83
N THR A 339 -38.79 -4.37 -0.14
CA THR A 339 -37.41 -4.69 -0.46
C THR A 339 -36.43 -4.12 0.56
N ASN A 340 -35.55 -4.96 1.08
CA ASN A 340 -34.38 -4.49 1.83
C ASN A 340 -33.18 -4.38 0.90
N TRP A 341 -32.97 -3.20 0.33
CA TRP A 341 -31.94 -2.95 -0.67
C TRP A 341 -30.51 -3.23 -0.19
N LEU A 342 -30.23 -3.07 1.11
CA LEU A 342 -28.92 -3.42 1.64
C LEU A 342 -28.66 -4.92 1.55
N LYS A 343 -29.67 -5.74 1.80
CA LYS A 343 -29.56 -7.20 1.68
C LYS A 343 -29.52 -7.67 0.22
N GLU A 344 -30.14 -6.93 -0.69
CA GLU A 344 -30.13 -7.26 -2.11
C GLU A 344 -28.81 -6.86 -2.78
N LEU A 345 -28.24 -5.70 -2.40
CA LEU A 345 -27.03 -5.19 -3.00
C LEU A 345 -25.77 -5.85 -2.43
N TYR A 346 -25.73 -6.07 -1.12
CA TYR A 346 -24.56 -6.64 -0.44
C TYR A 346 -24.75 -8.13 -0.15
N SER A 347 -23.92 -8.94 -0.75
CA SER A 347 -23.88 -10.39 -0.54
C SER A 347 -22.63 -10.80 0.26
N GLY A 348 -22.36 -12.07 0.39
CA GLY A 348 -21.05 -12.58 0.78
C GLY A 348 -20.13 -12.71 -0.43
N GLY A 349 -18.84 -12.53 -0.24
CA GLY A 349 -17.80 -12.79 -1.23
C GLY A 349 -16.81 -13.85 -0.73
N MET A 350 -16.20 -14.60 -1.63
CA MET A 350 -15.16 -15.58 -1.31
C MET A 350 -13.83 -15.11 -1.88
N ILE A 351 -12.77 -15.28 -1.10
CA ILE A 351 -11.40 -15.07 -1.58
C ILE A 351 -10.67 -16.38 -1.50
N HIS A 352 -10.09 -16.83 -2.58
CA HIS A 352 -9.10 -17.90 -2.53
C HIS A 352 -7.76 -17.45 -3.09
N GLU A 353 -6.69 -17.89 -2.43
CA GLU A 353 -5.32 -17.46 -2.72
C GLU A 353 -4.39 -18.67 -2.73
N HIS A 354 -3.49 -18.67 -3.70
CA HIS A 354 -2.42 -19.63 -3.82
C HIS A 354 -1.09 -18.93 -3.99
N ASN A 355 -0.13 -19.25 -3.16
CA ASN A 355 1.21 -18.73 -3.24
C ASN A 355 2.23 -19.86 -3.22
N LEU A 356 3.16 -19.84 -4.18
CA LEU A 356 4.27 -20.77 -4.29
C LEU A 356 5.57 -19.98 -4.33
N SER A 357 6.54 -20.37 -3.50
CA SER A 357 7.88 -19.81 -3.57
C SER A 357 8.94 -20.91 -3.51
N VAL A 358 10.00 -20.71 -4.26
CA VAL A 358 11.21 -21.53 -4.25
C VAL A 358 12.39 -20.61 -4.00
N SER A 359 13.12 -20.86 -2.92
CA SER A 359 14.28 -20.05 -2.56
C SER A 359 15.45 -20.97 -2.20
N GLY A 360 16.66 -20.47 -2.39
CA GLY A 360 17.83 -21.23 -2.05
C GLY A 360 19.11 -20.58 -2.54
N GLY A 361 20.22 -21.29 -2.40
CA GLY A 361 21.48 -20.80 -2.90
C GLY A 361 22.70 -21.51 -2.37
N SER A 362 23.81 -20.92 -2.68
CA SER A 362 25.15 -21.28 -2.22
C SER A 362 25.94 -19.99 -1.93
N ASN A 363 27.22 -20.12 -1.58
CA ASN A 363 28.10 -18.97 -1.45
C ASN A 363 28.30 -18.19 -2.76
N LYS A 364 28.01 -18.82 -3.92
CA LYS A 364 28.20 -18.21 -5.25
C LYS A 364 26.92 -17.63 -5.83
N ILE A 365 25.77 -18.20 -5.50
CA ILE A 365 24.47 -17.76 -6.06
C ILE A 365 23.37 -17.90 -5.01
N ARG A 366 22.46 -16.94 -4.95
CA ARG A 366 21.24 -16.98 -4.16
C ARG A 366 20.07 -16.60 -5.04
N PHE A 367 18.94 -17.22 -4.82
CA PHE A 367 17.73 -16.93 -5.59
C PHE A 367 16.46 -17.07 -4.76
N LEU A 368 15.46 -16.30 -5.12
CA LEU A 368 14.05 -16.45 -4.76
C LEU A 368 13.20 -16.34 -6.02
N LEU A 369 12.37 -17.33 -6.24
CA LEU A 369 11.32 -17.31 -7.27
C LEU A 369 9.98 -17.45 -6.55
N SER A 370 9.01 -16.58 -6.83
CA SER A 370 7.67 -16.68 -6.25
C SER A 370 6.60 -16.41 -7.29
N ALA A 371 5.44 -17.04 -7.08
CA ALA A 371 4.23 -16.80 -7.87
C ALA A 371 3.03 -16.80 -6.93
N ARG A 372 2.11 -15.83 -7.11
CA ARG A 372 0.85 -15.74 -6.36
C ARG A 372 -0.30 -15.52 -7.34
N TYR A 373 -1.38 -16.23 -7.09
CA TYR A 373 -2.69 -16.01 -7.68
C TYR A 373 -3.72 -15.79 -6.57
N GLN A 374 -4.63 -14.87 -6.80
CA GLN A 374 -5.78 -14.67 -5.94
C GLN A 374 -7.02 -14.46 -6.80
N ASP A 375 -8.14 -15.01 -6.38
CA ASP A 375 -9.47 -14.65 -6.86
C ASP A 375 -10.21 -14.01 -5.68
N ASN A 376 -10.58 -12.73 -5.84
CA ASN A 376 -11.22 -11.96 -4.80
C ASN A 376 -12.59 -11.51 -5.30
N GLU A 377 -13.62 -12.28 -4.92
CA GLU A 377 -15.00 -11.94 -5.20
C GLU A 377 -15.44 -10.78 -4.31
N GLY A 378 -16.04 -9.78 -4.94
CA GLY A 378 -16.62 -8.64 -4.25
C GLY A 378 -17.91 -9.01 -3.51
N ILE A 379 -18.20 -8.29 -2.43
CA ILE A 379 -19.50 -8.41 -1.74
C ILE A 379 -20.65 -7.71 -2.48
N VAL A 380 -20.35 -7.05 -3.60
CA VAL A 380 -21.30 -6.47 -4.56
C VAL A 380 -21.02 -7.08 -5.92
N ALA A 381 -22.05 -7.42 -6.68
CA ALA A 381 -21.91 -8.00 -8.01
C ALA A 381 -21.08 -7.12 -8.96
N ASN A 382 -20.35 -7.74 -9.88
CA ASN A 382 -19.49 -7.10 -10.89
C ASN A 382 -18.37 -6.24 -10.28
N THR A 383 -17.83 -6.65 -9.13
CA THR A 383 -16.72 -5.95 -8.46
C THR A 383 -15.52 -6.86 -8.16
N ASP A 384 -15.39 -7.96 -8.86
CA ASP A 384 -14.34 -8.96 -8.66
C ASP A 384 -12.96 -8.47 -9.11
N ASN A 385 -11.91 -8.99 -8.49
CA ASN A 385 -10.52 -8.68 -8.83
C ASN A 385 -9.64 -9.94 -8.78
N LYS A 386 -8.84 -10.16 -9.84
CA LYS A 386 -7.97 -11.33 -10.01
C LYS A 386 -6.51 -10.90 -10.20
N PRO A 387 -5.77 -10.66 -9.11
CA PRO A 387 -4.36 -10.33 -9.21
C PRO A 387 -3.46 -11.57 -9.35
N TYR A 388 -2.46 -11.43 -10.22
CA TYR A 388 -1.36 -12.35 -10.45
C TYR A 388 -0.06 -11.65 -10.15
N PHE A 389 0.86 -12.30 -9.44
CA PHE A 389 2.18 -11.76 -9.14
C PHE A 389 3.23 -12.83 -9.42
N VAL A 390 4.35 -12.40 -9.98
CA VAL A 390 5.56 -13.22 -10.11
C VAL A 390 6.77 -12.39 -9.71
N ARG A 391 7.75 -13.04 -9.05
CA ARG A 391 9.00 -12.40 -8.65
C ARG A 391 10.19 -13.33 -8.88
N ALA A 392 11.31 -12.73 -9.27
CA ALA A 392 12.61 -13.39 -9.35
C ALA A 392 13.69 -12.46 -8.78
N ASN A 393 14.26 -12.83 -7.65
CA ASN A 393 15.43 -12.18 -7.06
C ASN A 393 16.61 -13.14 -7.22
N ILE A 394 17.65 -12.72 -7.93
CA ILE A 394 18.85 -13.55 -8.16
C ILE A 394 20.07 -12.68 -7.87
N GLU A 395 20.99 -13.22 -7.06
CA GLU A 395 22.27 -12.61 -6.75
C GLU A 395 23.38 -13.64 -6.97
N ALA A 396 24.39 -13.26 -7.73
CA ALA A 396 25.56 -14.08 -8.02
C ALA A 396 26.86 -13.37 -7.57
N ASN A 397 27.75 -14.12 -6.96
CA ASN A 397 29.06 -13.69 -6.52
C ASN A 397 30.13 -14.48 -7.32
N PRO A 398 30.38 -14.11 -8.60
CA PRO A 398 31.34 -14.82 -9.46
C PRO A 398 32.74 -14.81 -8.84
N THR A 399 33.11 -13.72 -8.20
CA THR A 399 34.36 -13.51 -7.48
C THR A 399 34.11 -12.84 -6.13
N GLN A 400 35.11 -12.76 -5.27
CA GLN A 400 34.99 -12.11 -3.95
C GLN A 400 34.83 -10.59 -4.04
N TRP A 401 35.23 -9.98 -5.15
CA TRP A 401 35.17 -8.54 -5.37
C TRP A 401 33.98 -8.10 -6.22
N LEU A 402 33.25 -9.04 -6.87
CA LEU A 402 32.14 -8.73 -7.78
C LEU A 402 30.87 -9.47 -7.35
N THR A 403 29.79 -8.70 -7.12
CA THR A 403 28.43 -9.19 -7.00
C THR A 403 27.61 -8.66 -8.16
N LEU A 404 26.84 -9.51 -8.80
CA LEU A 404 25.88 -9.17 -9.87
C LEU A 404 24.51 -9.70 -9.48
N GLY A 405 23.45 -9.02 -9.89
CA GLY A 405 22.14 -9.56 -9.62
C GLY A 405 20.99 -8.84 -10.33
N THR A 406 19.83 -9.43 -10.16
CA THR A 406 18.56 -8.84 -10.62
C THR A 406 17.48 -9.00 -9.55
N ARG A 407 16.61 -8.02 -9.48
CA ARG A 407 15.36 -8.04 -8.72
C ARG A 407 14.25 -7.67 -9.67
N THR A 408 13.46 -8.66 -10.05
CA THR A 408 12.42 -8.51 -11.07
C THR A 408 11.09 -8.93 -10.49
N TYR A 409 10.05 -8.14 -10.72
CA TYR A 409 8.69 -8.56 -10.46
C TYR A 409 7.75 -8.11 -11.56
N ALA A 410 6.71 -8.89 -11.78
CA ALA A 410 5.61 -8.53 -12.66
C ALA A 410 4.29 -8.82 -11.94
N SER A 411 3.28 -8.02 -12.24
CA SER A 411 1.92 -8.25 -11.76
C SER A 411 0.91 -7.90 -12.84
N GLN A 412 -0.18 -8.66 -12.87
CA GLN A 412 -1.38 -8.34 -13.62
C GLN A 412 -2.55 -8.37 -12.64
N MET A 413 -3.41 -7.37 -12.72
CA MET A 413 -4.70 -7.35 -12.03
C MET A 413 -5.79 -7.17 -13.06
N ASP A 414 -6.73 -8.09 -13.10
CA ASP A 414 -7.94 -8.01 -13.91
C ASP A 414 -9.11 -7.74 -12.98
N ARG A 415 -9.77 -6.61 -13.19
CA ARG A 415 -10.88 -6.15 -12.39
C ARG A 415 -12.11 -5.95 -13.25
N GLU A 416 -13.25 -6.37 -12.77
CA GLU A 416 -14.55 -6.09 -13.36
C GLU A 416 -14.95 -4.62 -13.17
N VAL A 417 -15.85 -4.14 -14.02
CA VAL A 417 -16.28 -2.74 -14.06
C VAL A 417 -17.76 -2.65 -13.68
N GLY A 418 -18.05 -2.87 -12.40
CA GLY A 418 -19.36 -2.53 -11.86
C GLY A 418 -19.46 -1.01 -11.61
N ASP A 419 -20.58 -0.41 -11.99
CA ASP A 419 -20.84 1.01 -11.68
C ASP A 419 -21.32 1.18 -10.22
N PHE A 420 -20.44 0.78 -9.29
CA PHE A 420 -20.75 0.81 -7.86
C PHE A 420 -21.04 2.22 -7.35
N SER A 421 -20.41 3.25 -7.89
CA SER A 421 -20.63 4.64 -7.46
C SER A 421 -22.07 5.07 -7.67
N ASN A 422 -22.62 4.78 -8.85
CA ASN A 422 -24.04 5.06 -9.16
C ASN A 422 -24.95 4.11 -8.38
N ALA A 423 -24.65 2.82 -8.31
CA ALA A 423 -25.45 1.87 -7.53
C ALA A 423 -25.56 2.31 -6.06
N ASN A 424 -24.48 2.77 -5.42
CA ASN A 424 -24.52 3.31 -4.06
C ASN A 424 -25.30 4.62 -3.96
N THR A 425 -25.31 5.47 -4.98
CA THR A 425 -26.16 6.65 -5.03
C THR A 425 -27.62 6.26 -5.10
N PHE A 426 -27.97 5.30 -5.96
CA PHE A 426 -29.34 4.80 -6.07
C PHE A 426 -29.80 4.03 -4.84
N LEU A 427 -28.91 3.30 -4.16
CA LEU A 427 -29.22 2.65 -2.88
C LEU A 427 -29.80 3.64 -1.86
N ARG A 428 -29.28 4.87 -1.81
CA ARG A 428 -29.77 5.91 -0.89
C ARG A 428 -31.07 6.58 -1.35
N GLN A 429 -31.42 6.40 -2.61
CA GLN A 429 -32.59 6.95 -3.24
C GLN A 429 -33.69 5.91 -3.52
N SER A 430 -33.33 4.62 -3.43
CA SER A 430 -34.25 3.51 -3.70
C SER A 430 -35.20 3.30 -2.54
N THR A 431 -36.47 3.07 -2.86
CA THR A 431 -37.53 2.81 -1.88
C THR A 431 -37.79 1.31 -1.78
N ALA A 432 -38.36 0.88 -0.65
CA ALA A 432 -38.76 -0.51 -0.45
C ALA A 432 -39.85 -0.98 -1.43
N GLY A 433 -40.56 -0.03 -2.07
CA GLY A 433 -41.64 -0.26 -3.06
C GLY A 433 -41.13 -0.68 -4.46
N THR A 434 -39.86 -1.03 -4.59
CA THR A 434 -39.28 -1.49 -5.86
C THR A 434 -38.72 -2.89 -5.69
N TYR A 435 -39.15 -3.84 -6.51
CA TYR A 435 -38.62 -5.21 -6.48
C TYR A 435 -37.29 -5.30 -7.23
N PRO A 436 -36.32 -6.12 -6.78
CA PRO A 436 -34.97 -6.16 -7.39
C PRO A 436 -34.96 -6.58 -8.86
N GLU A 437 -35.37 -7.81 -9.15
CA GLU A 437 -35.39 -8.41 -10.50
C GLU A 437 -36.37 -9.56 -10.56
N TRP A 438 -37.15 -9.65 -11.65
CA TRP A 438 -38.03 -10.77 -11.92
C TRP A 438 -38.10 -11.07 -13.40
N ASN A 439 -37.93 -12.34 -13.77
CA ASN A 439 -37.99 -12.80 -15.18
C ASN A 439 -37.08 -12.02 -16.14
N GLY A 440 -35.89 -11.61 -15.69
CA GLY A 440 -34.91 -10.90 -16.51
C GLY A 440 -35.20 -9.40 -16.66
N SER A 441 -36.17 -8.85 -15.95
CA SER A 441 -36.43 -7.41 -15.90
C SER A 441 -36.20 -6.86 -14.47
N PHE A 442 -35.63 -5.70 -14.38
CA PHE A 442 -35.42 -4.99 -13.11
C PHE A 442 -36.69 -4.24 -12.70
N GLY A 443 -36.98 -4.26 -11.41
CA GLY A 443 -38.15 -3.54 -10.91
C GLY A 443 -37.98 -2.03 -11.01
N TYR A 444 -39.10 -1.36 -11.23
CA TYR A 444 -39.29 0.09 -11.14
C TYR A 444 -40.23 0.40 -9.99
N PRO A 445 -40.18 1.61 -9.37
CA PRO A 445 -41.13 1.98 -8.32
C PRO A 445 -42.57 1.71 -8.68
N GLU A 446 -43.25 0.98 -7.80
CA GLU A 446 -44.59 0.49 -8.10
C GLU A 446 -45.68 1.56 -7.84
N CYS A 447 -45.42 2.47 -6.89
CA CYS A 447 -46.41 3.54 -6.57
C CYS A 447 -46.27 4.70 -7.56
N PRO A 448 -47.35 5.04 -8.31
CA PRO A 448 -47.32 6.13 -9.27
C PRO A 448 -47.11 7.52 -8.65
N ASP A 449 -47.48 7.68 -7.38
CA ASP A 449 -47.34 8.94 -6.65
C ASP A 449 -45.94 9.16 -6.12
N GLU A 450 -45.08 8.17 -6.22
CA GLU A 450 -43.69 8.27 -5.82
C GLU A 450 -42.90 9.12 -6.83
N ARG A 451 -42.55 10.31 -6.43
CA ARG A 451 -41.69 11.20 -7.23
C ARG A 451 -40.22 10.81 -7.08
N ALA A 452 -39.90 9.59 -7.37
CA ALA A 452 -38.56 9.16 -7.17
C ALA A 452 -37.69 9.41 -8.41
N THR A 453 -36.58 10.11 -8.22
CA THR A 453 -35.37 9.86 -8.97
C THR A 453 -34.77 8.48 -8.58
N ALA A 454 -35.48 7.77 -7.73
CA ALA A 454 -35.18 6.46 -7.24
C ALA A 454 -35.11 5.47 -8.40
N ASN A 455 -34.03 4.75 -8.41
CA ASN A 455 -33.79 3.72 -9.41
C ASN A 455 -33.26 2.47 -8.72
N ASN A 456 -33.52 1.37 -9.36
CA ASN A 456 -33.01 0.08 -8.92
C ASN A 456 -31.46 0.02 -8.96
N PRO A 457 -30.77 -0.15 -7.83
CA PRO A 457 -29.30 -0.24 -7.82
C PRO A 457 -28.75 -1.37 -8.68
N LEU A 458 -29.44 -2.52 -8.73
CA LEU A 458 -29.01 -3.67 -9.52
C LEU A 458 -29.12 -3.40 -11.02
N TYR A 459 -30.17 -2.68 -11.45
CA TYR A 459 -30.30 -2.19 -12.82
C TYR A 459 -29.07 -1.38 -13.25
N LYS A 460 -28.57 -0.51 -12.38
CA LYS A 460 -27.38 0.28 -12.70
C LYS A 460 -26.12 -0.55 -12.80
N LEU A 461 -25.98 -1.55 -11.94
CA LEU A 461 -24.84 -2.48 -12.02
C LEU A 461 -24.88 -3.33 -13.31
N ALA A 462 -26.08 -3.70 -13.77
CA ALA A 462 -26.27 -4.54 -14.94
C ALA A 462 -26.08 -3.82 -16.29
N ARG A 463 -26.17 -2.48 -16.34
CA ARG A 463 -26.11 -1.71 -17.60
C ARG A 463 -24.74 -1.53 -18.21
N ASN A 464 -23.69 -1.86 -17.50
CA ASN A 464 -22.33 -1.75 -17.98
C ASN A 464 -21.58 -3.05 -17.71
N ASP A 465 -20.79 -3.45 -18.70
CA ASP A 465 -19.85 -4.55 -18.59
C ASP A 465 -18.48 -4.11 -19.08
N GLY A 466 -17.46 -4.89 -18.78
CA GLY A 466 -16.10 -4.59 -19.21
C GLY A 466 -15.05 -5.00 -18.18
N PHE A 467 -13.85 -4.49 -18.38
CA PHE A 467 -12.74 -4.77 -17.48
C PHE A 467 -11.79 -3.58 -17.37
N LYS A 468 -11.06 -3.56 -16.23
CA LYS A 468 -9.86 -2.75 -16.02
C LYS A 468 -8.70 -3.69 -15.78
N ARG A 469 -7.67 -3.58 -16.60
CA ARG A 469 -6.45 -4.39 -16.50
C ARG A 469 -5.25 -3.54 -16.16
N TYR A 470 -4.52 -3.94 -15.16
CA TYR A 470 -3.30 -3.28 -14.70
C TYR A 470 -2.13 -4.24 -14.86
N ASN A 471 -1.20 -3.94 -15.75
CA ASN A 471 0.03 -4.70 -15.94
C ASN A 471 1.21 -3.87 -15.43
N ARG A 472 2.05 -4.49 -14.62
CA ARG A 472 3.29 -3.89 -14.13
C ARG A 472 4.45 -4.84 -14.35
N PHE A 473 5.56 -4.28 -14.76
CA PHE A 473 6.83 -4.96 -14.86
C PHE A 473 7.91 -4.05 -14.29
N ASN A 474 8.68 -4.55 -13.36
CA ASN A 474 9.80 -3.83 -12.76
C ASN A 474 11.02 -4.76 -12.72
N THR A 475 12.15 -4.27 -13.14
CA THR A 475 13.42 -4.99 -13.06
C THR A 475 14.54 -4.05 -12.64
N THR A 476 15.30 -4.47 -11.66
CA THR A 476 16.53 -3.81 -11.22
C THR A 476 17.69 -4.73 -11.53
N LEU A 477 18.61 -4.28 -12.39
CA LEU A 477 19.89 -4.89 -12.58
C LEU A 477 20.91 -4.16 -11.70
N PHE A 478 21.68 -4.90 -10.93
CA PHE A 478 22.66 -4.28 -10.04
C PHE A 478 24.00 -4.97 -10.10
N SER A 479 25.05 -4.21 -9.86
CA SER A 479 26.39 -4.72 -9.64
C SER A 479 27.05 -4.03 -8.45
N LYS A 480 27.85 -4.77 -7.70
CA LYS A 480 28.67 -4.25 -6.62
C LYS A 480 30.11 -4.68 -6.85
N VAL A 481 30.98 -3.70 -6.97
CA VAL A 481 32.43 -3.88 -7.15
C VAL A 481 33.15 -3.44 -5.89
N LYS A 482 33.87 -4.34 -5.23
CA LYS A 482 34.74 -4.04 -4.09
C LYS A 482 36.15 -3.75 -4.62
N PHE A 483 36.57 -2.49 -4.60
CA PHE A 483 37.93 -2.12 -4.99
C PHE A 483 38.96 -2.51 -3.92
N PHE A 484 38.61 -2.24 -2.65
CA PHE A 484 39.39 -2.57 -1.48
C PHE A 484 38.47 -3.10 -0.38
N LYS A 485 39.07 -3.50 0.75
CA LYS A 485 38.29 -3.98 1.90
C LYS A 485 37.24 -2.96 2.36
N ASP A 486 37.55 -1.67 2.26
CA ASP A 486 36.76 -0.57 2.82
C ASP A 486 36.06 0.29 1.78
N LEU A 487 36.26 0.05 0.45
CA LEU A 487 35.70 0.85 -0.64
C LEU A 487 34.98 -0.03 -1.64
N SER A 488 33.71 0.29 -1.91
CA SER A 488 32.92 -0.37 -2.95
C SER A 488 32.17 0.64 -3.82
N TRP A 489 31.93 0.25 -5.06
CA TRP A 489 31.06 0.94 -6.00
C TRP A 489 29.87 0.05 -6.33
N ASP A 490 28.66 0.60 -6.14
CA ASP A 490 27.41 -0.06 -6.46
C ASP A 490 26.78 0.68 -7.64
N PHE A 491 26.43 -0.06 -8.69
CA PHE A 491 25.70 0.43 -9.85
C PHE A 491 24.34 -0.24 -9.89
N ASN A 492 23.28 0.57 -10.04
CA ASN A 492 21.90 0.09 -10.14
C ASN A 492 21.26 0.70 -11.40
N PHE A 493 20.62 -0.14 -12.19
CA PHE A 493 19.75 0.27 -13.28
C PHE A 493 18.37 -0.35 -13.07
N ASN A 494 17.36 0.51 -12.87
CA ASN A 494 15.97 0.07 -12.73
C ASN A 494 15.17 0.49 -13.96
N TYR A 495 14.36 -0.42 -14.47
CA TYR A 495 13.35 -0.16 -15.47
C TYR A 495 11.99 -0.57 -14.94
N ASN A 496 11.01 0.34 -15.02
CA ASN A 496 9.64 0.11 -14.59
C ASN A 496 8.68 0.42 -15.75
N ARG A 497 7.77 -0.50 -16.01
CA ARG A 497 6.71 -0.36 -17.00
C ARG A 497 5.35 -0.57 -16.34
N TYR A 498 4.42 0.34 -16.62
CA TYR A 498 3.03 0.25 -16.20
C TYR A 498 2.14 0.41 -17.42
N ILE A 499 1.18 -0.49 -17.58
CA ILE A 499 0.15 -0.42 -18.61
C ILE A 499 -1.19 -0.56 -17.91
N TYR A 500 -2.07 0.38 -18.16
CA TYR A 500 -3.46 0.33 -17.75
C TYR A 500 -4.34 0.31 -18.99
N GLU A 501 -5.22 -0.65 -19.04
CA GLU A 501 -6.21 -0.82 -20.10
C GLU A 501 -7.59 -0.87 -19.47
N THR A 502 -8.49 -0.05 -19.95
CA THR A 502 -9.91 -0.14 -19.59
C THR A 502 -10.73 -0.31 -20.83
N ARG A 503 -11.70 -1.17 -20.75
CA ARG A 503 -12.69 -1.38 -21.77
C ARG A 503 -14.05 -1.52 -21.13
N GLN A 504 -15.01 -0.72 -21.58
CA GLN A 504 -16.37 -0.72 -21.06
C GLN A 504 -17.35 -0.63 -22.21
N TRP A 505 -18.46 -1.31 -22.05
CA TRP A 505 -19.58 -1.22 -23.01
C TRP A 505 -20.91 -1.27 -22.28
N GLY A 506 -21.91 -0.62 -22.90
CA GLY A 506 -23.28 -0.66 -22.43
C GLY A 506 -23.92 -2.02 -22.69
N VAL A 507 -24.70 -2.49 -21.73
CA VAL A 507 -25.49 -3.72 -21.83
C VAL A 507 -26.97 -3.32 -21.83
N PRO A 508 -27.78 -3.85 -22.74
CA PRO A 508 -29.21 -3.62 -22.71
C PRO A 508 -29.84 -4.13 -21.42
N ALA A 509 -30.62 -3.30 -20.81
CA ALA A 509 -31.39 -3.66 -19.62
C ALA A 509 -32.68 -2.84 -19.62
N TYR A 510 -33.75 -3.37 -19.05
CA TYR A 510 -35.04 -2.69 -18.96
C TYR A 510 -35.63 -2.83 -17.58
N GLN A 511 -36.55 -1.90 -17.28
CA GLN A 511 -37.25 -1.85 -16.01
C GLN A 511 -38.76 -2.02 -16.25
N THR A 512 -39.37 -2.81 -15.37
CA THR A 512 -40.80 -3.11 -15.43
C THR A 512 -41.44 -2.76 -14.09
N ARG A 513 -42.58 -2.11 -14.12
CA ARG A 513 -43.46 -2.01 -12.97
C ARG A 513 -44.31 -3.28 -12.92
N PHE A 514 -44.04 -4.11 -11.93
CA PHE A 514 -44.60 -5.49 -11.90
C PHE A 514 -46.06 -5.54 -11.49
N SER A 515 -46.56 -4.49 -10.83
CA SER A 515 -47.97 -4.44 -10.43
C SER A 515 -48.93 -4.46 -11.63
N ASP A 516 -48.55 -3.84 -12.74
CA ASP A 516 -49.38 -3.72 -13.96
C ASP A 516 -48.64 -4.21 -15.23
N GLY A 517 -47.40 -4.67 -15.13
CA GLY A 517 -46.64 -5.21 -16.25
C GLY A 517 -46.11 -4.16 -17.25
N VAL A 518 -46.22 -2.86 -16.90
CA VAL A 518 -45.75 -1.78 -17.78
C VAL A 518 -44.22 -1.71 -17.79
N ILE A 519 -43.65 -1.81 -18.99
CA ILE A 519 -42.23 -1.55 -19.22
C ILE A 519 -42.06 -0.02 -19.19
N VAL A 520 -41.38 0.47 -18.15
CA VAL A 520 -41.20 1.92 -17.89
C VAL A 520 -39.97 2.44 -18.61
N ASP A 521 -38.85 1.69 -18.52
CA ASP A 521 -37.62 1.97 -19.27
C ASP A 521 -37.40 0.78 -20.20
N GLY A 522 -37.61 0.99 -21.47
CA GLY A 522 -37.43 -0.03 -22.49
C GLY A 522 -35.95 -0.38 -22.66
N ILE A 523 -35.69 -1.52 -23.30
CA ILE A 523 -34.35 -1.91 -23.68
C ILE A 523 -33.70 -0.72 -24.39
N THR A 524 -32.57 -0.27 -23.88
CA THR A 524 -31.76 0.73 -24.58
C THR A 524 -31.37 0.15 -25.94
N PRO A 525 -31.78 0.74 -27.04
CA PRO A 525 -31.49 0.19 -28.35
C PRO A 525 -29.99 0.21 -28.60
N PRO A 526 -29.42 -0.73 -29.35
CA PRO A 526 -27.99 -0.79 -29.66
C PRO A 526 -27.44 0.55 -30.15
N SER A 527 -28.22 1.30 -30.92
CA SER A 527 -27.84 2.65 -31.40
C SER A 527 -27.57 3.69 -30.31
N GLN A 528 -27.97 3.43 -29.10
CA GLN A 528 -27.70 4.31 -27.93
C GLN A 528 -26.66 3.73 -26.99
N LEU A 529 -26.30 2.46 -27.14
CA LEU A 529 -25.26 1.83 -26.33
C LEU A 529 -23.89 2.40 -26.69
N SER A 530 -23.08 2.59 -25.69
CA SER A 530 -21.72 3.12 -25.84
C SER A 530 -20.66 2.03 -25.65
N THR A 531 -19.53 2.20 -26.28
CA THR A 531 -18.30 1.46 -26.00
C THR A 531 -17.17 2.46 -25.80
N SER A 532 -16.29 2.17 -24.82
CA SER A 532 -15.15 3.02 -24.51
C SER A 532 -13.87 2.18 -24.35
N PHE A 533 -12.78 2.78 -24.72
CA PHE A 533 -11.44 2.23 -24.59
C PHE A 533 -10.53 3.31 -23.98
N GLY A 534 -9.83 2.95 -22.94
CA GLY A 534 -8.79 3.78 -22.32
C GLY A 534 -7.49 2.98 -22.25
N TYR A 535 -6.41 3.63 -22.61
CA TYR A 535 -5.07 3.06 -22.56
C TYR A 535 -4.08 4.06 -21.96
N GLU A 536 -3.41 3.65 -20.88
CA GLU A 536 -2.33 4.39 -20.27
C GLU A 536 -1.05 3.53 -20.29
N SER A 537 0.05 4.09 -20.71
CA SER A 537 1.33 3.41 -20.80
C SER A 537 2.42 4.32 -20.25
N ASN A 538 2.95 3.94 -19.10
CA ASN A 538 4.02 4.66 -18.44
C ASN A 538 5.27 3.80 -18.41
N TYR A 539 6.42 4.40 -18.67
CA TYR A 539 7.69 3.78 -18.35
C TYR A 539 8.61 4.76 -17.63
N SER A 540 9.44 4.24 -16.78
CA SER A 540 10.49 5.01 -16.12
C SER A 540 11.77 4.21 -16.03
N TYR A 541 12.90 4.90 -16.02
CA TYR A 541 14.16 4.30 -15.66
C TYR A 541 14.88 5.16 -14.60
N THR A 542 15.62 4.47 -13.75
CA THR A 542 16.53 5.06 -12.77
C THR A 542 17.92 4.49 -13.00
N LEU A 543 18.90 5.35 -13.14
CA LEU A 543 20.31 5.00 -13.17
C LEU A 543 20.97 5.59 -11.93
N GLU A 544 21.71 4.75 -11.20
CA GLU A 544 22.27 5.13 -9.92
C GLU A 544 23.70 4.58 -9.77
N ASN A 545 24.59 5.43 -9.28
CA ASN A 545 25.96 5.10 -8.96
C ASN A 545 26.23 5.53 -7.52
N LEU A 546 26.75 4.59 -6.71
CA LEU A 546 27.01 4.80 -5.30
C LEU A 546 28.46 4.41 -4.98
N LEU A 547 29.20 5.32 -4.42
CA LEU A 547 30.53 5.05 -3.89
C LEU A 547 30.45 4.95 -2.36
N ASN A 548 30.76 3.79 -1.79
CA ASN A 548 30.66 3.50 -0.36
C ASN A 548 32.03 3.28 0.23
N TYR A 549 32.30 3.96 1.33
CA TYR A 549 33.49 3.78 2.16
C TYR A 549 33.08 3.45 3.58
N HIS A 550 33.75 2.46 4.22
CA HIS A 550 33.55 2.11 5.61
C HIS A 550 34.84 1.62 6.25
N HIS A 551 35.26 2.26 7.36
CA HIS A 551 36.45 1.87 8.11
C HIS A 551 36.30 2.19 9.60
N THR A 552 36.78 1.33 10.45
CA THR A 552 36.86 1.56 11.89
C THR A 552 38.33 1.80 12.30
N PHE A 553 38.65 3.07 12.61
CA PHE A 553 40.01 3.46 13.07
C PHE A 553 40.18 3.21 14.56
N ALA A 554 41.34 2.73 14.97
CA ALA A 554 41.70 2.48 16.36
C ALA A 554 40.65 1.69 17.16
N GLN A 555 39.78 0.89 16.49
CA GLN A 555 38.68 0.10 17.08
C GLN A 555 37.61 0.96 17.83
N LYS A 556 37.67 2.28 17.70
CA LYS A 556 36.79 3.22 18.42
C LYS A 556 36.09 4.22 17.51
N HIS A 557 36.69 4.55 16.39
CA HIS A 557 36.16 5.55 15.46
C HIS A 557 35.61 4.85 14.24
N ASP A 558 34.32 4.62 14.21
CA ASP A 558 33.62 4.03 13.06
C ASP A 558 33.19 5.13 12.12
N VAL A 559 33.65 5.09 10.87
CA VAL A 559 33.35 6.08 9.83
C VAL A 559 32.77 5.36 8.64
N SER A 560 31.59 5.79 8.20
CA SER A 560 31.07 5.41 6.89
C SER A 560 30.69 6.63 6.07
N ALA A 561 31.00 6.61 4.78
CA ALA A 561 30.69 7.66 3.84
C ALA A 561 30.07 7.07 2.56
N LEU A 562 29.11 7.77 2.03
CA LEU A 562 28.43 7.46 0.76
C LEU A 562 28.44 8.70 -0.11
N LEU A 563 28.80 8.54 -1.39
CA LEU A 563 28.59 9.55 -2.41
C LEU A 563 27.77 8.92 -3.54
N GLY A 564 26.65 9.55 -3.93
CA GLY A 564 25.71 9.04 -4.90
C GLY A 564 25.43 10.01 -6.04
N TYR A 565 25.20 9.46 -7.23
CA TYR A 565 24.67 10.12 -8.39
C TYR A 565 23.48 9.35 -8.92
N GLN A 566 22.36 10.04 -9.18
CA GLN A 566 21.12 9.42 -9.66
C GLN A 566 20.52 10.23 -10.82
N GLU A 567 20.06 9.53 -11.84
CA GLU A 567 19.20 10.05 -12.88
C GLU A 567 17.90 9.27 -12.90
N PHE A 568 16.79 9.97 -13.03
CA PHE A 568 15.46 9.41 -13.18
C PHE A 568 14.75 10.07 -14.35
N TYR A 569 14.10 9.26 -15.17
CA TYR A 569 13.22 9.70 -16.26
C TYR A 569 11.91 8.94 -16.23
N LYS A 570 10.81 9.61 -16.53
CA LYS A 570 9.49 9.01 -16.65
C LYS A 570 8.72 9.61 -17.82
N ASN A 571 8.12 8.75 -18.61
CA ASN A 571 7.22 9.09 -19.70
C ASN A 571 5.81 8.56 -19.41
N TYR A 572 4.82 9.36 -19.78
CA TYR A 572 3.39 9.04 -19.71
C TYR A 572 2.81 9.16 -21.10
N TYR A 573 2.04 8.16 -21.50
CA TYR A 573 1.24 8.17 -22.72
C TYR A 573 -0.16 7.71 -22.40
N THR A 574 -1.18 8.49 -22.79
CA THR A 574 -2.59 8.17 -22.58
C THR A 574 -3.36 8.33 -23.87
N VAL A 575 -4.31 7.43 -24.09
CA VAL A 575 -5.33 7.52 -25.13
C VAL A 575 -6.65 7.07 -24.53
N ASP A 576 -7.68 7.89 -24.68
CA ASP A 576 -9.05 7.55 -24.34
C ASP A 576 -9.94 7.80 -25.55
N ALA A 577 -10.81 6.87 -25.86
CA ALA A 577 -11.77 6.98 -26.95
C ALA A 577 -13.12 6.38 -26.53
N ALA A 578 -14.20 7.00 -26.96
CA ALA A 578 -15.55 6.49 -26.73
C ALA A 578 -16.40 6.70 -27.98
N LYS A 579 -17.21 5.70 -28.25
CA LYS A 579 -18.19 5.69 -29.32
C LYS A 579 -19.54 5.26 -28.78
N LYS A 580 -20.62 5.63 -29.45
CA LYS A 580 -21.97 5.10 -29.26
C LYS A 580 -22.55 4.61 -30.58
N GLY A 581 -23.70 3.95 -30.51
CA GLY A 581 -24.37 3.45 -31.68
C GLY A 581 -23.78 2.11 -32.14
N LEU A 582 -23.88 1.10 -31.28
CA LEU A 582 -23.56 -0.28 -31.64
C LEU A 582 -24.55 -0.77 -32.68
N ILE A 583 -24.13 -1.62 -33.59
CA ILE A 583 -24.99 -2.27 -34.58
C ILE A 583 -25.85 -3.34 -33.90
N ASP A 584 -25.22 -4.08 -32.97
CA ASP A 584 -25.84 -5.15 -32.23
C ASP A 584 -25.25 -5.19 -30.81
N GLU A 585 -26.03 -5.61 -29.81
CA GLU A 585 -25.60 -5.67 -28.42
C GLU A 585 -24.47 -6.70 -28.17
N SER A 586 -24.38 -7.73 -28.98
CA SER A 586 -23.29 -8.73 -28.90
C SER A 586 -21.98 -8.25 -29.54
N LEU A 587 -22.04 -7.20 -30.37
CA LEU A 587 -20.91 -6.60 -31.06
C LEU A 587 -20.44 -5.37 -30.28
N ASN A 588 -19.65 -5.60 -29.26
CA ASN A 588 -19.21 -4.55 -28.32
C ASN A 588 -17.81 -3.97 -28.62
N GLN A 589 -17.23 -4.29 -29.78
CA GLN A 589 -15.95 -3.78 -30.17
C GLN A 589 -16.01 -2.29 -30.55
N PHE A 590 -14.89 -1.59 -30.41
CA PHE A 590 -14.83 -0.16 -30.68
C PHE A 590 -15.16 0.19 -32.15
N ASP A 591 -14.83 -0.69 -33.07
CA ASP A 591 -15.11 -0.51 -34.49
C ASP A 591 -16.57 -0.72 -34.87
N GLU A 592 -17.31 -1.47 -34.05
CA GLU A 592 -18.73 -1.78 -34.26
C GLU A 592 -19.68 -0.62 -33.94
N ALA A 593 -19.19 0.43 -33.27
CA ALA A 593 -19.97 1.61 -32.94
C ALA A 593 -19.81 2.71 -34.01
N THR A 594 -20.91 3.38 -34.35
CA THR A 594 -20.96 4.27 -35.50
C THR A 594 -20.60 5.73 -35.21
N GLU A 595 -20.89 6.24 -33.99
CA GLU A 595 -20.72 7.65 -33.65
C GLU A 595 -19.61 7.88 -32.63
N MET A 596 -18.59 8.65 -32.98
CA MET A 596 -17.56 9.07 -32.07
C MET A 596 -18.08 10.11 -31.06
N THR A 597 -17.97 9.83 -29.77
CA THR A 597 -18.40 10.71 -28.71
C THR A 597 -17.24 11.43 -28.02
N SER A 598 -16.06 10.81 -27.96
CA SER A 598 -14.88 11.39 -27.35
C SER A 598 -13.60 10.74 -27.89
N THR A 599 -12.58 11.55 -28.11
CA THR A 599 -11.19 11.11 -28.29
C THR A 599 -10.27 12.05 -27.54
N LYS A 600 -9.32 11.51 -26.80
CA LYS A 600 -8.28 12.26 -26.10
C LYS A 600 -6.97 11.50 -26.18
N GLY A 601 -5.87 12.20 -26.25
CA GLY A 601 -4.55 11.61 -26.20
C GLY A 601 -3.53 12.62 -25.73
N ALA A 602 -2.56 12.16 -24.93
CA ALA A 602 -1.51 13.03 -24.42
C ALA A 602 -0.23 12.24 -24.18
N THR A 603 0.89 12.92 -24.37
CA THR A 603 2.21 12.45 -23.95
C THR A 603 2.83 13.48 -23.05
N GLN A 604 3.39 13.05 -21.94
CA GLN A 604 4.09 13.91 -20.99
C GLN A 604 5.33 13.18 -20.47
N ASP A 605 6.34 13.93 -20.14
CA ASP A 605 7.52 13.39 -19.49
C ASP A 605 8.12 14.34 -18.44
N TYR A 606 8.92 13.79 -17.56
CA TYR A 606 9.78 14.55 -16.68
C TYR A 606 11.03 13.76 -16.29
N ALA A 607 12.06 14.51 -15.89
CA ALA A 607 13.31 13.95 -15.43
C ALA A 607 13.80 14.64 -14.17
N THR A 608 14.54 13.88 -13.35
CA THR A 608 15.29 14.43 -12.22
C THR A 608 16.75 13.97 -12.27
N ARG A 609 17.64 14.79 -11.78
CA ARG A 609 19.06 14.49 -11.65
C ARG A 609 19.53 14.92 -10.27
N SER A 610 20.34 14.09 -9.61
CA SER A 610 20.70 14.31 -8.22
C SER A 610 22.13 13.92 -7.92
N VAL A 611 22.78 14.71 -7.08
CA VAL A 611 24.04 14.35 -6.40
C VAL A 611 23.79 14.40 -4.90
N PHE A 612 24.19 13.36 -4.18
CA PHE A 612 23.93 13.26 -2.76
C PHE A 612 25.05 12.55 -2.01
N GLY A 613 25.13 12.80 -0.73
CA GLY A 613 26.12 12.14 0.12
C GLY A 613 25.66 12.04 1.57
N ARG A 614 26.25 11.07 2.27
CA ARG A 614 26.09 10.81 3.69
C ARG A 614 27.44 10.55 4.34
N VAL A 615 27.59 11.05 5.53
CA VAL A 615 28.69 10.66 6.42
C VAL A 615 28.12 10.27 7.77
N ASN A 616 28.43 9.07 8.23
CA ASN A 616 28.14 8.59 9.57
C ASN A 616 29.44 8.49 10.35
N TYR A 617 29.42 8.90 11.59
CA TYR A 617 30.52 8.78 12.54
C TYR A 617 30.01 8.26 13.87
N ALA A 618 30.62 7.21 14.38
CA ALA A 618 30.36 6.70 15.72
C ALA A 618 31.65 6.60 16.51
N TYR A 619 31.67 7.24 17.69
CA TYR A 619 32.77 7.09 18.63
C TYR A 619 32.39 6.07 19.69
N ASN A 620 33.13 4.96 19.71
CA ASN A 620 32.94 3.86 20.64
C ASN A 620 31.48 3.35 20.75
N SER A 621 30.70 3.46 19.64
CA SER A 621 29.25 3.21 19.59
C SER A 621 28.43 3.99 20.63
N ARG A 622 28.97 5.07 21.20
CA ARG A 622 28.41 5.87 22.27
C ARG A 622 27.89 7.21 21.77
N TYR A 623 28.71 7.95 21.03
CA TYR A 623 28.35 9.22 20.41
C TYR A 623 28.20 8.98 18.91
N LEU A 624 27.01 9.22 18.39
CA LEU A 624 26.64 8.96 17.01
C LEU A 624 26.32 10.27 16.31
N PHE A 625 26.82 10.43 15.10
CA PHE A 625 26.59 11.62 14.29
C PHE A 625 26.36 11.21 12.85
N GLU A 626 25.38 11.82 12.19
CA GLU A 626 25.10 11.66 10.77
C GLU A 626 24.91 13.02 10.11
N ALA A 627 25.53 13.22 8.95
CA ALA A 627 25.33 14.38 8.09
C ALA A 627 24.98 13.88 6.68
N ASN A 628 23.91 14.45 6.12
CA ASN A 628 23.50 14.19 4.74
C ASN A 628 23.39 15.50 3.98
N PHE A 629 23.66 15.45 2.68
CA PHE A 629 23.29 16.51 1.75
C PHE A 629 22.73 15.89 0.48
N ARG A 630 21.85 16.64 -0.19
CA ARG A 630 21.36 16.33 -1.51
C ARG A 630 21.15 17.58 -2.36
N TYR A 631 21.55 17.51 -3.62
CA TYR A 631 21.40 18.55 -4.61
C TYR A 631 20.59 17.99 -5.76
N ASP A 632 19.32 18.37 -5.84
CA ASP A 632 18.32 17.82 -6.77
C ASP A 632 17.95 18.84 -7.85
N GLY A 633 17.92 18.40 -9.11
CA GLY A 633 17.38 19.14 -10.24
C GLY A 633 16.13 18.46 -10.79
N SER A 634 15.07 19.24 -11.08
CA SER A 634 13.81 18.75 -11.67
C SER A 634 13.45 19.50 -12.95
N SER A 635 13.10 18.80 -14.02
CA SER A 635 12.63 19.40 -15.27
C SER A 635 11.27 20.11 -15.15
N ARG A 636 10.56 19.92 -14.04
CA ARG A 636 9.27 20.60 -13.77
C ARG A 636 9.40 22.09 -13.48
N PHE A 637 10.62 22.58 -13.23
CA PHE A 637 10.91 24.00 -12.98
C PHE A 637 11.72 24.66 -14.11
N HIS A 638 11.57 25.95 -14.25
CA HIS A 638 12.39 26.74 -15.17
C HIS A 638 13.89 26.59 -14.82
N LYS A 639 14.77 26.72 -15.82
CA LYS A 639 16.22 26.48 -15.67
C LYS A 639 16.86 27.23 -14.49
N ASP A 640 16.39 28.43 -14.16
CA ASP A 640 16.93 29.30 -13.11
C ASP A 640 16.48 28.89 -11.70
N HIS A 641 15.45 28.04 -11.58
CA HIS A 641 14.86 27.56 -10.30
C HIS A 641 14.83 26.03 -10.20
N ARG A 642 15.48 25.34 -11.13
CA ARG A 642 15.45 23.88 -11.28
C ARG A 642 16.13 23.14 -10.13
N TRP A 643 17.19 23.74 -9.56
CA TRP A 643 18.04 23.07 -8.56
C TRP A 643 17.71 23.49 -7.14
N GLY A 644 17.64 22.51 -6.23
CA GLY A 644 17.45 22.68 -4.80
C GLY A 644 18.53 21.98 -3.98
N PHE A 645 18.98 22.63 -2.88
CA PHE A 645 19.93 22.04 -1.92
C PHE A 645 19.25 21.71 -0.60
N PHE A 646 19.43 20.47 -0.14
CA PHE A 646 18.70 19.88 0.98
C PHE A 646 19.66 19.20 1.97
N PRO A 647 20.14 19.92 2.99
CA PRO A 647 21.02 19.39 4.03
C PRO A 647 20.23 18.78 5.19
N SER A 648 20.83 17.82 5.89
CA SER A 648 20.32 17.33 7.19
C SER A 648 21.44 16.85 8.10
N LEU A 649 21.19 16.97 9.40
CA LEU A 649 22.10 16.59 10.49
C LEU A 649 21.30 15.81 11.54
N SER A 650 21.91 14.77 12.12
CA SER A 650 21.38 14.11 13.30
C SER A 650 22.48 13.60 14.20
N GLY A 651 22.14 13.50 15.48
CA GLY A 651 23.05 12.98 16.49
C GLY A 651 22.32 12.18 17.54
N ALA A 652 23.03 11.22 18.13
CA ALA A 652 22.51 10.47 19.26
C ALA A 652 23.61 10.18 20.29
N TRP A 653 23.18 10.10 21.53
CA TRP A 653 24.03 9.76 22.66
C TRP A 653 23.46 8.53 23.38
N ARG A 654 24.21 7.46 23.42
CA ARG A 654 23.88 6.25 24.17
C ARG A 654 24.37 6.39 25.60
N ILE A 655 23.53 6.97 26.45
CA ILE A 655 23.83 7.30 27.85
C ILE A 655 24.13 6.02 28.63
N SER A 656 23.44 4.92 28.35
CA SER A 656 23.66 3.63 29.02
C SER A 656 25.08 3.07 28.83
N GLU A 657 25.84 3.53 27.82
CA GLU A 657 27.18 3.09 27.55
C GLU A 657 28.25 3.92 28.32
N GLU A 658 27.82 4.92 29.06
CA GLU A 658 28.73 5.73 29.90
C GLU A 658 29.16 4.97 31.16
N SER A 659 30.39 5.23 31.60
CA SER A 659 30.94 4.57 32.78
C SER A 659 30.16 4.86 34.06
N PHE A 660 29.54 6.05 34.17
CA PHE A 660 28.69 6.41 35.30
C PHE A 660 27.36 5.65 35.35
N MET A 661 26.97 4.99 34.26
CA MET A 661 25.73 4.20 34.18
C MET A 661 25.97 2.68 34.40
N GLU A 662 27.19 2.26 34.65
CA GLU A 662 27.55 0.83 34.74
C GLU A 662 26.72 0.09 35.81
N ASN A 663 26.42 0.75 36.93
CA ASN A 663 25.61 0.20 38.01
C ASN A 663 24.13 0.02 37.67
N THR A 664 23.65 0.63 36.61
CA THR A 664 22.24 0.51 36.15
C THR A 664 22.01 -0.65 35.19
N ARG A 665 23.04 -1.29 34.67
CA ARG A 665 22.98 -2.39 33.68
C ARG A 665 22.14 -3.61 34.11
N THR A 666 21.86 -3.74 35.40
CA THR A 666 21.03 -4.82 35.94
C THR A 666 19.55 -4.71 35.55
N TRP A 667 19.09 -3.48 35.26
CA TRP A 667 17.69 -3.17 34.94
C TRP A 667 17.52 -2.26 33.71
N LEU A 668 18.55 -1.48 33.34
CA LEU A 668 18.57 -0.57 32.21
C LEU A 668 19.53 -1.09 31.15
N ASP A 669 19.00 -1.68 30.08
CA ASP A 669 19.76 -2.29 29.01
C ASP A 669 20.22 -1.28 27.96
N ASN A 670 19.37 -0.28 27.66
CA ASN A 670 19.70 0.79 26.74
C ASN A 670 18.95 2.09 27.11
N LEU A 671 19.68 3.17 27.10
CA LEU A 671 19.15 4.53 27.18
C LEU A 671 19.84 5.38 26.13
N LYS A 672 19.10 5.78 25.10
CA LYS A 672 19.60 6.60 24.00
C LYS A 672 18.71 7.83 23.82
N VAL A 673 19.32 9.00 23.73
CA VAL A 673 18.65 10.25 23.30
C VAL A 673 19.14 10.60 21.91
N ARG A 674 18.26 11.17 21.10
CA ARG A 674 18.55 11.52 19.71
C ARG A 674 17.87 12.84 19.33
N ALA A 675 18.54 13.57 18.42
CA ALA A 675 18.01 14.80 17.86
C ALA A 675 18.35 14.85 16.37
N SER A 676 17.43 15.34 15.57
CA SER A 676 17.64 15.55 14.15
C SER A 676 17.04 16.86 13.66
N TRP A 677 17.71 17.44 12.67
CA TRP A 677 17.27 18.59 11.89
C TRP A 677 17.55 18.36 10.43
N GLY A 678 16.65 18.78 9.56
CA GLY A 678 16.92 18.69 8.13
C GLY A 678 15.89 19.43 7.31
N LYS A 679 16.30 19.68 6.07
CA LYS A 679 15.50 20.34 5.06
C LYS A 679 15.31 19.42 3.87
N LEU A 680 14.08 19.29 3.39
CA LEU A 680 13.69 18.50 2.21
C LEU A 680 12.92 19.37 1.23
N GLY A 681 12.98 19.04 -0.05
CA GLY A 681 12.18 19.70 -1.09
C GLY A 681 10.94 18.90 -1.46
N ASN A 682 10.05 19.52 -2.23
CA ASN A 682 9.01 18.82 -2.97
C ASN A 682 8.82 19.51 -4.34
N SER A 683 8.76 18.70 -5.41
CA SER A 683 8.54 19.16 -6.79
C SER A 683 7.28 18.53 -7.41
N GLU A 684 6.34 18.07 -6.58
CA GLU A 684 5.15 17.37 -7.06
C GLU A 684 4.11 18.36 -7.60
N ILE A 685 4.37 18.84 -8.83
CA ILE A 685 3.50 19.68 -9.63
C ILE A 685 3.32 19.07 -11.02
N GLY A 686 2.41 19.63 -11.83
CA GLY A 686 2.27 19.24 -13.23
C GLY A 686 3.54 19.50 -14.03
N ASN A 687 3.68 18.79 -15.14
CA ASN A 687 4.80 19.01 -16.05
C ASN A 687 4.56 20.29 -16.85
N TYR A 688 5.65 21.01 -17.17
CA TYR A 688 5.64 22.22 -18.03
C TYR A 688 4.84 23.40 -17.51
N GLU A 689 4.40 23.46 -16.23
CA GLU A 689 3.63 24.59 -15.68
C GLU A 689 4.40 25.93 -15.68
N TYR A 690 5.70 25.91 -15.91
CA TYR A 690 6.52 27.11 -16.08
C TYR A 690 6.50 27.68 -17.51
N MET A 691 5.83 26.99 -18.47
CA MET A 691 5.75 27.36 -19.87
C MET A 691 4.30 27.67 -20.25
N SER A 692 4.10 28.64 -21.16
CA SER A 692 2.79 28.86 -21.78
C SER A 692 2.54 27.77 -22.83
N VAL A 693 1.41 27.09 -22.70
CA VAL A 693 0.97 26.04 -23.62
C VAL A 693 -0.35 26.43 -24.28
N TYR A 694 -0.48 26.03 -25.54
CA TYR A 694 -1.72 26.22 -26.29
C TYR A 694 -2.56 24.94 -26.20
N SER A 695 -3.88 25.12 -26.07
CA SER A 695 -4.87 24.06 -26.18
C SER A 695 -5.63 24.24 -27.49
N THR A 696 -6.09 23.13 -28.06
CA THR A 696 -6.92 23.12 -29.26
C THR A 696 -8.39 23.26 -28.87
N THR A 697 -9.15 23.96 -29.66
CA THR A 697 -10.60 24.08 -29.57
C THR A 697 -11.20 24.22 -30.97
N ASN A 698 -12.49 24.19 -31.06
CA ASN A 698 -13.19 24.54 -32.28
C ASN A 698 -13.73 25.97 -32.17
N ALA A 699 -13.55 26.77 -33.19
CA ALA A 699 -14.11 28.10 -33.31
C ALA A 699 -14.91 28.26 -34.61
N VAL A 700 -15.97 28.99 -34.56
CA VAL A 700 -16.79 29.27 -35.75
C VAL A 700 -16.30 30.56 -36.37
N PHE A 701 -15.83 30.52 -37.63
CA PHE A 701 -15.49 31.66 -38.44
C PHE A 701 -16.41 31.66 -39.68
N GLY A 702 -17.23 32.69 -39.78
CA GLY A 702 -18.33 32.67 -40.74
C GLY A 702 -19.34 31.57 -40.40
N ASN A 703 -19.65 30.68 -41.35
CA ASN A 703 -20.52 29.55 -41.15
C ASN A 703 -19.75 28.21 -41.04
N ALA A 704 -18.42 28.25 -40.86
CA ALA A 704 -17.57 27.06 -40.81
C ALA A 704 -16.98 26.86 -39.42
N LEU A 705 -17.00 25.60 -38.99
CA LEU A 705 -16.30 25.15 -37.77
C LEU A 705 -14.83 24.91 -38.12
N ASN A 706 -13.93 25.64 -37.46
CA ASN A 706 -12.49 25.56 -37.70
C ASN A 706 -11.77 25.16 -36.43
N SER A 707 -10.65 24.44 -36.56
CA SER A 707 -9.76 24.21 -35.43
C SER A 707 -9.04 25.51 -35.04
N ALA A 708 -9.02 25.83 -33.78
CA ALA A 708 -8.40 27.00 -33.22
C ALA A 708 -7.45 26.64 -32.07
N LEU A 709 -6.50 27.52 -31.82
CA LEU A 709 -5.60 27.44 -30.66
C LEU A 709 -5.92 28.59 -29.69
N TYR A 710 -5.95 28.28 -28.43
CA TYR A 710 -6.10 29.26 -27.36
C TYR A 710 -5.11 29.00 -26.23
N MET A 711 -4.76 30.02 -25.45
CA MET A 711 -3.96 29.85 -24.25
C MET A 711 -4.82 29.27 -23.13
N GLY A 712 -4.62 28.00 -22.82
CA GLY A 712 -5.44 27.29 -21.82
C GLY A 712 -4.99 27.51 -20.38
N ALA A 713 -3.71 27.90 -20.17
CA ALA A 713 -3.13 28.13 -18.85
C ALA A 713 -2.13 29.29 -18.86
N ILE A 714 -2.07 30.00 -17.75
CA ILE A 714 -1.07 31.05 -17.52
C ILE A 714 0.20 30.40 -16.96
N ALA A 715 1.35 30.67 -17.58
CA ALA A 715 2.64 30.18 -17.13
C ALA A 715 3.18 30.93 -15.92
N ASN A 716 3.98 30.24 -15.11
CA ASN A 716 4.76 30.88 -14.04
C ASN A 716 6.21 30.37 -14.04
N SER A 717 7.11 31.12 -14.62
CA SER A 717 8.55 30.79 -14.67
C SER A 717 9.26 30.94 -13.31
N LEU A 718 8.61 31.57 -12.31
CA LEU A 718 9.17 31.82 -10.97
C LEU A 718 8.90 30.70 -9.99
N LEU A 719 8.24 29.62 -10.43
CA LEU A 719 7.97 28.44 -9.59
C LEU A 719 9.26 27.88 -9.00
N LYS A 720 9.22 27.64 -7.67
CA LYS A 720 10.33 27.08 -6.89
C LYS A 720 9.87 25.86 -6.12
N TRP A 721 10.84 25.09 -5.64
CA TRP A 721 10.63 23.98 -4.76
C TRP A 721 9.83 24.37 -3.52
N GLU A 722 8.85 23.52 -3.12
CA GLU A 722 8.36 23.54 -1.75
C GLU A 722 9.50 23.11 -0.84
N SER A 723 9.62 23.69 0.34
CA SER A 723 10.69 23.43 1.27
C SER A 723 10.16 23.04 2.63
N THR A 724 10.42 21.80 3.05
CA THR A 724 10.00 21.26 4.35
C THR A 724 11.19 21.19 5.29
N THR A 725 11.14 21.92 6.41
CA THR A 725 12.10 21.82 7.52
C THR A 725 11.51 20.99 8.66
N SER A 726 12.25 20.02 9.14
CA SER A 726 11.83 19.12 10.22
C SER A 726 12.85 19.13 11.35
N VAL A 727 12.33 19.16 12.59
CA VAL A 727 13.10 18.97 13.82
C VAL A 727 12.45 17.83 14.60
N ASN A 728 13.26 16.92 15.12
CA ASN A 728 12.81 15.78 15.92
C ASN A 728 13.71 15.56 17.12
N PHE A 729 13.10 15.28 18.27
CA PHE A 729 13.77 14.79 19.49
C PHE A 729 13.18 13.43 19.84
N GLY A 730 14.04 12.48 20.16
CA GLY A 730 13.62 11.14 20.51
C GLY A 730 14.39 10.55 21.68
N ILE A 731 13.74 9.63 22.37
CA ILE A 731 14.33 8.82 23.44
C ILE A 731 13.96 7.36 23.21
N ASP A 732 14.97 6.48 23.30
CA ASP A 732 14.80 5.04 23.22
C ASP A 732 15.31 4.40 24.50
N VAL A 733 14.48 3.60 25.16
CA VAL A 733 14.77 2.96 26.45
C VAL A 733 14.43 1.49 26.39
N ASN A 734 15.37 0.64 26.79
CA ASN A 734 15.12 -0.78 27.00
C ASN A 734 15.42 -1.13 28.45
N LEU A 735 14.52 -1.88 29.07
CA LEU A 735 14.57 -2.22 30.48
C LEU A 735 14.35 -3.72 30.69
N LEU A 736 14.80 -4.19 31.87
CA LEU A 736 14.51 -5.52 32.41
C LEU A 736 14.96 -6.66 31.46
N LYS A 737 16.22 -6.63 31.02
CA LYS A 737 16.79 -7.59 30.05
C LYS A 737 16.03 -7.55 28.72
N ASN A 738 15.80 -6.35 28.19
CA ASN A 738 15.07 -6.09 26.96
C ASN A 738 13.60 -6.59 26.92
N ARG A 739 12.99 -6.85 28.11
CA ARG A 739 11.55 -7.19 28.17
C ARG A 739 10.66 -6.00 27.87
N LEU A 740 10.99 -4.82 28.38
CA LEU A 740 10.25 -3.59 28.14
C LEU A 740 11.05 -2.69 27.20
N SER A 741 10.47 -2.33 26.08
CA SER A 741 10.98 -1.35 25.13
C SER A 741 10.07 -0.14 25.04
N ILE A 742 10.63 1.07 25.12
CA ILE A 742 9.92 2.34 25.03
C ILE A 742 10.63 3.19 23.99
N SER A 743 9.90 3.75 23.04
CA SER A 743 10.41 4.77 22.12
C SER A 743 9.43 5.93 22.07
N ALA A 744 9.90 7.15 22.29
CA ALA A 744 9.09 8.35 22.24
C ALA A 744 9.75 9.40 21.35
N ASP A 745 8.95 10.08 20.54
CA ASP A 745 9.37 11.16 19.64
C ASP A 745 8.49 12.39 19.81
N LEU A 746 9.15 13.57 19.82
CA LEU A 746 8.54 14.88 19.70
C LEU A 746 9.03 15.52 18.42
N TYR A 747 8.12 15.98 17.55
CA TYR A 747 8.52 16.53 16.27
C TYR A 747 7.76 17.79 15.88
N GLN A 748 8.42 18.59 15.05
CA GLN A 748 7.84 19.71 14.34
C GLN A 748 8.33 19.67 12.89
N LYS A 749 7.38 19.79 11.95
CA LYS A 749 7.61 19.86 10.52
C LYS A 749 6.94 21.11 9.97
N LYS A 750 7.68 21.97 9.25
CA LYS A 750 7.16 23.18 8.61
C LYS A 750 7.44 23.14 7.13
N THR A 751 6.42 23.34 6.32
CA THR A 751 6.53 23.43 4.85
C THR A 751 6.25 24.87 4.42
N ASP A 752 7.23 25.48 3.78
CA ASP A 752 7.17 26.82 3.22
C ASP A 752 7.03 26.77 1.69
N GLY A 753 6.33 27.78 1.14
CA GLY A 753 6.21 27.94 -0.31
C GLY A 753 5.39 26.82 -0.97
N ILE A 754 4.33 26.38 -0.33
CA ILE A 754 3.43 25.36 -0.89
C ILE A 754 2.87 25.86 -2.21
N LEU A 755 2.97 25.00 -3.23
CA LEU A 755 2.56 25.29 -4.60
C LEU A 755 1.05 25.12 -4.75
N TYR A 756 0.33 26.21 -4.83
CA TYR A 756 -1.13 26.25 -4.90
C TYR A 756 -1.61 27.12 -6.07
N ARG A 757 -2.80 26.87 -6.59
CA ARG A 757 -3.46 27.67 -7.63
C ARG A 757 -4.44 28.63 -6.99
N PRO A 758 -4.15 29.96 -6.99
CA PRO A 758 -5.11 30.95 -6.51
C PRO A 758 -6.28 31.08 -7.48
N THR A 759 -7.40 31.63 -7.01
CA THR A 759 -8.46 32.11 -7.88
C THR A 759 -7.94 33.30 -8.70
N ILE A 760 -8.34 33.34 -9.97
CA ILE A 760 -8.03 34.48 -10.87
C ILE A 760 -9.33 35.20 -11.25
N PRO A 761 -9.25 36.51 -11.57
CA PRO A 761 -10.42 37.27 -12.00
C PRO A 761 -11.11 36.65 -13.20
N TYR A 762 -12.44 36.70 -13.22
CA TYR A 762 -13.26 36.15 -14.30
C TYR A 762 -12.98 36.73 -15.69
N VAL A 763 -12.30 37.88 -15.77
CA VAL A 763 -11.85 38.46 -17.04
C VAL A 763 -10.90 37.56 -17.82
N PHE A 764 -10.21 36.64 -17.13
CA PHE A 764 -9.37 35.62 -17.76
C PHE A 764 -10.16 34.44 -18.36
N GLY A 765 -11.50 34.46 -18.22
CA GLY A 765 -12.36 33.43 -18.79
C GLY A 765 -12.11 32.05 -18.18
N THR A 766 -11.97 31.03 -19.03
CA THR A 766 -11.76 29.62 -18.62
C THR A 766 -10.30 29.24 -18.43
N MET A 767 -9.37 30.23 -18.44
CA MET A 767 -7.94 29.95 -18.27
C MET A 767 -7.63 29.37 -16.89
N THR A 768 -6.74 28.38 -16.86
CA THR A 768 -6.26 27.83 -15.61
C THR A 768 -5.27 28.79 -14.93
N ALA A 769 -5.51 29.08 -13.66
CA ALA A 769 -4.61 29.87 -12.83
C ALA A 769 -3.21 29.25 -12.74
N PRO A 770 -2.13 30.07 -12.79
CA PRO A 770 -0.78 29.56 -12.59
C PRO A 770 -0.60 29.13 -11.13
N ARG A 771 0.12 28.03 -10.92
CA ARG A 771 0.58 27.72 -9.54
C ARG A 771 1.56 28.79 -9.07
N GLN A 772 1.53 29.03 -7.76
CA GLN A 772 2.42 29.97 -7.08
C GLN A 772 2.83 29.38 -5.73
N ASN A 773 3.97 29.81 -5.18
CA ASN A 773 4.43 29.43 -3.84
C ASN A 773 3.70 30.30 -2.79
N LEU A 774 2.50 29.90 -2.34
CA LEU A 774 1.57 30.77 -1.60
C LEU A 774 1.38 30.43 -0.13
N ALA A 775 1.47 29.15 0.25
CA ALA A 775 1.04 28.72 1.57
C ALA A 775 2.19 28.21 2.43
N LYS A 776 1.95 28.22 3.74
CA LYS A 776 2.79 27.61 4.78
C LYS A 776 1.94 26.72 5.66
N VAL A 777 2.45 25.52 5.94
CA VAL A 777 1.78 24.53 6.79
C VAL A 777 2.76 24.00 7.83
N SER A 778 2.30 23.83 9.05
CA SER A 778 3.06 23.16 10.11
C SER A 778 2.34 21.94 10.66
N ASN A 779 3.13 20.91 10.96
CA ASN A 779 2.71 19.71 11.67
C ASN A 779 3.53 19.58 12.95
N LYS A 780 2.85 19.36 14.07
CA LYS A 780 3.47 19.10 15.38
C LYS A 780 2.84 17.85 15.97
N GLY A 781 3.65 17.04 16.63
CA GLY A 781 3.08 15.84 17.22
C GLY A 781 4.00 15.11 18.15
N VAL A 782 3.41 14.09 18.77
CA VAL A 782 4.03 13.16 19.72
C VAL A 782 3.76 11.75 19.25
N GLU A 783 4.76 10.90 19.31
CA GLU A 783 4.67 9.48 19.04
C GLU A 783 5.21 8.69 20.24
N LEU A 784 4.55 7.58 20.56
CA LEU A 784 4.96 6.65 21.62
C LEU A 784 4.78 5.21 21.13
N SER A 785 5.82 4.41 21.30
CA SER A 785 5.78 2.95 21.13
C SER A 785 6.14 2.28 22.43
N LEU A 786 5.37 1.28 22.81
CA LEU A 786 5.60 0.43 23.97
C LEU A 786 5.60 -1.02 23.52
N GLY A 787 6.61 -1.78 23.91
CA GLY A 787 6.70 -3.20 23.65
C GLY A 787 7.05 -3.94 24.94
N TRP A 788 6.27 -4.98 25.25
CA TRP A 788 6.58 -5.92 26.32
C TRP A 788 6.70 -7.32 25.74
N ARG A 789 7.77 -8.03 26.06
CA ARG A 789 7.95 -9.43 25.72
C ARG A 789 8.43 -10.21 26.93
N ASP A 790 7.86 -11.39 27.15
CA ASP A 790 8.29 -12.25 28.24
C ASP A 790 7.96 -13.72 27.94
N ASN A 791 8.44 -14.61 28.81
CA ASN A 791 8.13 -16.04 28.79
C ASN A 791 7.58 -16.46 30.14
N ILE A 792 6.43 -17.16 30.14
CA ILE A 792 5.82 -17.71 31.36
C ILE A 792 5.55 -19.20 31.13
N GLY A 793 6.23 -20.05 31.88
CA GLY A 793 5.96 -21.50 31.83
C GLY A 793 6.16 -22.14 30.45
N GLY A 794 7.09 -21.61 29.62
CA GLY A 794 7.35 -22.09 28.25
C GLY A 794 6.49 -21.42 27.18
N VAL A 795 5.55 -20.54 27.54
CA VAL A 795 4.74 -19.74 26.61
C VAL A 795 5.43 -18.40 26.38
N ASN A 796 5.82 -18.11 25.13
CA ASN A 796 6.32 -16.79 24.73
C ASN A 796 5.13 -15.90 24.40
N TYR A 797 5.11 -14.69 24.96
CA TYR A 797 4.13 -13.68 24.62
C TYR A 797 4.76 -12.31 24.41
N SER A 798 4.14 -11.51 23.55
CA SER A 798 4.50 -10.11 23.33
C SER A 798 3.26 -9.25 23.22
N ILE A 799 3.34 -8.05 23.82
CA ILE A 799 2.29 -7.03 23.75
C ILE A 799 2.94 -5.77 23.22
N ASN A 800 2.44 -5.28 22.09
CA ASN A 800 2.93 -4.05 21.50
C ASN A 800 1.79 -3.03 21.39
N GLY A 801 2.05 -1.81 21.84
CA GLY A 801 1.14 -0.69 21.74
C GLY A 801 1.81 0.52 21.11
N ASN A 802 1.08 1.27 20.29
CA ASN A 802 1.57 2.55 19.80
C ASN A 802 0.49 3.63 19.90
N PHE A 803 0.95 4.84 20.12
CA PHE A 803 0.11 6.03 20.18
C PHE A 803 0.76 7.15 19.36
N SER A 804 -0.04 7.91 18.64
CA SER A 804 0.42 9.11 17.97
C SER A 804 -0.64 10.19 17.97
N TYR A 805 -0.20 11.42 18.22
CA TYR A 805 -1.01 12.62 18.08
C TYR A 805 -0.32 13.58 17.12
N ASN A 806 -1.06 14.08 16.14
CA ASN A 806 -0.58 15.04 15.16
C ASN A 806 -1.59 16.16 14.97
N LYS A 807 -1.10 17.39 14.92
CA LYS A 807 -1.90 18.57 14.57
C LYS A 807 -1.26 19.29 13.39
N SER A 808 -2.04 19.43 12.29
CA SER A 808 -1.63 20.12 11.05
C SER A 808 -2.35 21.46 10.96
N ASN A 809 -1.61 22.55 10.92
CA ASN A 809 -2.16 23.92 10.82
C ASN A 809 -1.71 24.60 9.53
N ILE A 810 -2.56 25.45 8.99
CA ILE A 810 -2.22 26.42 7.95
C ILE A 810 -1.68 27.65 8.63
N ASP A 811 -0.35 27.86 8.53
CA ASP A 811 0.32 28.98 9.22
C ASP A 811 0.18 30.30 8.47
N ALA A 812 0.14 30.27 7.13
CA ALA A 812 -0.06 31.43 6.28
C ALA A 812 -0.58 31.05 4.88
N TYR A 813 -1.33 31.93 4.28
CA TYR A 813 -1.78 31.84 2.90
C TYR A 813 -1.69 33.23 2.22
N ASN A 814 -0.85 33.37 1.21
CA ASN A 814 -0.61 34.62 0.47
C ASN A 814 -1.37 34.68 -0.86
N GLY A 815 -2.45 33.91 -1.00
CA GLY A 815 -3.30 33.94 -2.20
C GLY A 815 -4.48 34.89 -2.07
N THR A 816 -5.35 34.86 -3.09
CA THR A 816 -6.59 35.64 -3.09
C THR A 816 -7.64 34.97 -2.24
N TYR A 817 -8.40 35.76 -1.52
CA TYR A 817 -9.56 35.32 -0.74
C TYR A 817 -10.83 35.51 -1.57
N GLU A 818 -11.79 34.61 -1.39
CA GLU A 818 -13.10 34.72 -2.02
C GLU A 818 -14.00 35.67 -1.25
N ARG A 819 -14.83 36.42 -1.98
CA ARG A 819 -15.96 37.17 -1.42
C ARG A 819 -17.21 36.33 -1.48
N THR A 820 -17.93 36.29 -0.38
CA THR A 820 -19.23 35.61 -0.32
C THR A 820 -20.32 36.66 -0.15
N TRP A 821 -21.43 36.50 -0.89
CA TRP A 821 -22.61 37.27 -0.65
C TRP A 821 -23.30 36.75 0.60
N VAL A 822 -23.49 37.61 1.59
CA VAL A 822 -24.22 37.31 2.82
C VAL A 822 -25.48 38.11 2.85
N GLU A 823 -26.64 37.47 3.07
CA GLU A 823 -27.87 38.13 3.26
C GLU A 823 -27.80 38.99 4.50
N ASP A 824 -28.15 40.27 4.35
CA ASP A 824 -28.23 41.24 5.46
C ASP A 824 -29.63 41.87 5.45
N PRO A 825 -30.52 41.45 6.35
CA PRO A 825 -31.88 41.97 6.42
C PRO A 825 -31.95 43.50 6.68
N ASN A 826 -30.84 44.06 7.21
CA ASN A 826 -30.74 45.50 7.48
C ASN A 826 -30.38 46.33 6.24
N ASN A 827 -29.85 45.68 5.21
CA ASN A 827 -29.54 46.34 3.94
C ASN A 827 -30.74 46.30 2.99
N LYS A 828 -31.68 47.24 3.18
CA LYS A 828 -32.93 47.33 2.42
C LYS A 828 -32.73 47.66 0.93
N LEU A 829 -31.55 48.07 0.49
CA LEU A 829 -31.24 48.42 -0.91
C LEU A 829 -30.85 47.19 -1.74
N THR A 830 -30.07 46.28 -1.18
CA THR A 830 -29.55 45.13 -1.92
C THR A 830 -29.94 43.81 -1.31
N GLY A 831 -30.50 43.79 -0.09
CA GLY A 831 -30.84 42.57 0.64
C GLY A 831 -29.63 41.81 1.21
N GLY A 832 -28.42 42.32 1.00
CA GLY A 832 -27.19 41.65 1.48
C GLY A 832 -25.93 42.50 1.24
N LYS A 833 -24.82 41.98 1.60
CA LYS A 833 -23.49 42.56 1.40
C LYS A 833 -22.45 41.50 0.98
N TRP A 834 -21.46 41.97 0.25
CA TRP A 834 -20.27 41.17 0.00
C TRP A 834 -19.35 41.22 1.23
N GLU A 835 -19.15 40.09 1.89
CA GLU A 835 -18.14 39.95 2.92
C GLU A 835 -16.89 39.31 2.32
N ASP A 836 -15.74 39.92 2.60
CA ASP A 836 -14.47 39.29 2.37
C ASP A 836 -14.35 38.09 3.33
N ASN A 837 -14.38 36.87 2.81
CA ASN A 837 -14.07 35.69 3.62
C ASN A 837 -12.59 35.71 3.92
N ILE A 838 -12.18 36.54 4.91
CA ILE A 838 -10.82 36.68 5.36
C ILE A 838 -10.34 35.29 5.80
N GLY A 839 -9.37 34.75 5.07
CA GLY A 839 -8.82 33.45 5.34
C GLY A 839 -9.57 32.25 4.78
N LYS A 840 -10.65 32.44 4.02
CA LYS A 840 -11.32 31.36 3.29
C LYS A 840 -10.93 31.39 1.83
N VAL A 841 -10.35 30.32 1.35
CA VAL A 841 -10.22 30.04 -0.07
C VAL A 841 -11.05 28.80 -0.37
N SER A 842 -12.05 28.95 -1.19
CA SER A 842 -12.76 27.81 -1.76
C SER A 842 -11.86 27.19 -2.83
N SER A 843 -11.41 25.99 -2.58
CA SER A 843 -10.66 25.21 -3.57
C SER A 843 -11.60 24.52 -4.58
N GLY A 844 -12.75 25.06 -4.86
CA GLY A 844 -13.78 24.39 -5.68
C GLY A 844 -14.35 23.13 -5.02
N GLY A 845 -14.05 22.91 -3.74
CA GLY A 845 -14.46 21.79 -2.90
C GLY A 845 -14.93 22.27 -1.53
N THR A 846 -15.41 21.36 -0.73
CA THR A 846 -16.09 21.59 0.54
C THR A 846 -15.20 22.02 1.71
N THR A 847 -13.87 22.11 1.54
CA THR A 847 -12.93 22.42 2.63
C THR A 847 -12.25 23.78 2.43
N PRO A 848 -12.60 24.79 3.21
CA PRO A 848 -11.95 26.10 3.13
C PRO A 848 -10.52 26.07 3.68
N ILE A 849 -9.65 26.86 3.07
CA ILE A 849 -8.32 27.16 3.59
C ILE A 849 -8.44 28.39 4.49
N VAL A 850 -8.13 28.22 5.77
CA VAL A 850 -8.23 29.31 6.76
C VAL A 850 -6.93 29.38 7.56
N GLU A 851 -6.28 30.55 7.57
CA GLU A 851 -5.08 30.78 8.36
C GLU A 851 -5.31 30.55 9.87
N GLY A 852 -4.36 29.92 10.53
CA GLY A 852 -4.43 29.58 11.93
C GLY A 852 -5.29 28.37 12.28
N ARG A 853 -6.01 27.80 11.29
CA ARG A 853 -6.89 26.64 11.46
C ARG A 853 -6.24 25.34 11.03
N MET A 854 -6.86 24.22 11.42
CA MET A 854 -6.41 22.92 10.97
C MET A 854 -6.70 22.74 9.48
N MET A 855 -5.78 22.05 8.80
CA MET A 855 -5.99 21.68 7.41
C MET A 855 -7.12 20.63 7.32
N ASN A 856 -8.07 20.85 6.40
CA ASN A 856 -9.26 20.01 6.20
C ASN A 856 -10.22 20.01 7.42
N GLU A 857 -10.28 21.09 8.16
CA GLU A 857 -11.30 21.31 9.20
C GLU A 857 -12.66 21.58 8.55
N TYR A 858 -13.69 20.83 8.97
CA TYR A 858 -15.08 21.07 8.56
C TYR A 858 -15.75 22.03 9.54
N TYR A 859 -16.57 22.93 9.01
CA TYR A 859 -17.39 23.87 9.80
C TYR A 859 -18.87 23.51 9.65
#